data_772b89c7a511d803c875fa74ac94fba1
#
_entry.id   772b89c7a511d803c875fa74ac94fba1
#
_cell.length_a   1.000
_cell.length_b   1.000
_cell.length_c   1.000
_cell.angle_alpha   90.00
_cell.angle_beta   90.00
_cell.angle_gamma   90.00
#
_symmetry.space_group_name_H-M   'P 1'
#
loop_
_entity.id
_entity.type
_entity.pdbx_description
1 polymer ?
#
loop_
_entity_poly.entity_id
_entity_poly.type
_entity_poly.pdbx_seq_one_letter_code
_entity_poly.pdbx_strand_id
1 'polypeptide(L)'
;MRFSELVKSLDRARHYLRDFYLFGYRTREEYEAGRSYDNERRRIESWLGDSMRRTPAPGGRAVSLCLDAADEPRNPLYALWATKSFTRNDILLHFLLLDLLSGGGPLAADEAADALAERWGEVFGAATVRLKLKEYAELGLVEEVDSGRRRRYRLAPLCAEDLDEDLLEAVDFFTEAAPFGQLGARIQDELGRVNALFRFKHDFLVHTLDDAVLLTLLTATGEGRKVVLKLRGRTVSGTPVKALFGLQSGRRYGVLHRGERFTLIRLDRVDSARLGELDPDFEAKRQAFDALLPRLWGASLPYPLREERVRMVLTTEGRRERYVAERLKREGRGGSVTERPDGTIVYERRASDSMEMLPFLRTFTGRILSLRGDNRRMLRRFHDDLRRMEALYSLPGSGAALCSPMPKEGPAAKTTTARSGPMRDAASDDGTRCRAADALFHEAFGRYYVIAARLLERADREGPLTPEAIRRDVARWGFAETSTLLLPPLAEGEWPLFRRGTGRSFIPRLRSVRRPLSTLERRWLAALLEDERMGLFLEPEALRRAKDRLAGVAPLFQASDLCAFDRSRDPDPFRDEEYRSVFRTVLTSLREGRLLWARFTSGHGREVHGNFLPRRLQYSLKDDRFRLLARRADPGRPAWEETINLARIRCAVLGTRYAAAEAAARPPARTEPVVLLLTEERQAMERALLHFASFPCRPQTGPSGERLLHILYDAQDEKELLIRVLAFGPLVRVLGPERFVEMVRRRVREQARLLGHAAPQGGADAKGAV
;
A
#
# COMPACT_ATOMS: atom_id res chain seq x y z
N MET A 1 0.51 19.27 -29.19
CA MET A 1 0.83 19.59 -27.77
C MET A 1 1.67 18.47 -27.20
N ARG A 2 2.82 18.74 -26.61
CA ARG A 2 3.68 17.70 -25.97
C ARG A 2 3.44 17.78 -24.46
N PHE A 3 2.70 16.83 -23.94
CA PHE A 3 2.54 16.65 -22.50
C PHE A 3 3.79 15.95 -21.95
N SER A 4 4.71 16.72 -21.34
CA SER A 4 5.97 16.18 -20.82
C SER A 4 5.77 15.30 -19.58
N GLU A 5 4.73 15.59 -18.81
CA GLU A 5 4.36 14.89 -17.56
C GLU A 5 3.54 13.61 -17.76
N LEU A 6 2.97 13.41 -18.97
CA LEU A 6 2.14 12.24 -19.25
C LEU A 6 2.94 11.07 -19.81
N VAL A 7 2.52 9.85 -19.50
CA VAL A 7 3.21 8.62 -19.88
C VAL A 7 2.44 7.80 -20.90
N LYS A 8 3.19 7.19 -21.84
CA LYS A 8 2.64 6.22 -22.80
C LYS A 8 2.77 4.78 -22.27
N SER A 9 3.84 4.50 -21.52
CA SER A 9 4.15 3.18 -20.98
C SER A 9 4.19 3.22 -19.46
N LEU A 10 3.27 2.49 -18.82
CA LEU A 10 3.21 2.29 -17.38
C LEU A 10 4.48 1.63 -16.82
N ASP A 11 5.01 0.62 -17.52
CA ASP A 11 6.09 -0.23 -17.01
C ASP A 11 7.36 0.56 -16.71
N ARG A 12 7.74 1.49 -17.61
CA ARG A 12 8.92 2.33 -17.41
C ARG A 12 8.77 3.23 -16.19
N ALA A 13 7.65 3.99 -16.10
CA ALA A 13 7.42 4.94 -15.01
C ALA A 13 7.37 4.24 -13.65
N ARG A 14 6.72 3.06 -13.54
CA ARG A 14 6.65 2.30 -12.29
C ARG A 14 8.03 1.81 -11.81
N HIS A 15 8.95 1.45 -12.72
CA HIS A 15 10.29 1.03 -12.34
C HIS A 15 11.08 2.18 -11.71
N TYR A 16 11.06 3.37 -12.34
CA TYR A 16 11.73 4.54 -11.77
C TYR A 16 11.13 4.98 -10.44
N LEU A 17 9.79 5.01 -10.32
CA LEU A 17 9.11 5.30 -9.05
C LEU A 17 9.53 4.35 -7.94
N ARG A 18 9.56 3.05 -8.23
CA ARG A 18 10.01 2.04 -7.29
C ARG A 18 11.46 2.26 -6.86
N ASP A 19 12.33 2.54 -7.83
CA ASP A 19 13.75 2.75 -7.56
C ASP A 19 13.98 3.97 -6.66
N PHE A 20 13.30 5.09 -6.93
CA PHE A 20 13.43 6.29 -6.10
C PHE A 20 12.84 6.11 -4.69
N TYR A 21 11.81 5.30 -4.55
CA TYR A 21 11.20 5.04 -3.25
C TYR A 21 11.95 3.98 -2.44
N LEU A 22 12.25 2.82 -3.02
CA LEU A 22 12.78 1.67 -2.29
C LEU A 22 14.30 1.70 -2.12
N PHE A 23 15.03 2.23 -3.09
CA PHE A 23 16.48 2.28 -2.96
C PHE A 23 16.98 3.58 -2.35
N GLY A 24 16.17 4.63 -2.38
CA GLY A 24 16.38 5.89 -1.68
C GLY A 24 17.53 6.75 -2.18
N TYR A 25 18.54 6.14 -2.85
CA TYR A 25 19.73 6.79 -3.35
C TYR A 25 20.04 6.31 -4.75
N ARG A 26 19.52 7.01 -5.74
CA ARG A 26 19.83 6.74 -7.13
C ARG A 26 20.45 7.97 -7.75
N THR A 27 21.71 7.83 -8.19
CA THR A 27 22.40 8.86 -8.97
C THR A 27 22.15 8.60 -10.46
N ARG A 28 22.37 9.64 -11.26
CA ARG A 28 22.26 9.52 -12.73
C ARG A 28 23.22 8.47 -13.30
N GLU A 29 24.38 8.31 -12.68
CA GLU A 29 25.43 7.36 -13.09
C GLU A 29 25.04 5.89 -12.90
N GLU A 30 24.09 5.61 -12.02
CA GLU A 30 23.55 4.26 -11.79
C GLU A 30 22.64 3.77 -12.96
N TYR A 31 22.27 4.66 -13.89
CA TYR A 31 21.41 4.36 -15.03
C TYR A 31 22.21 4.44 -16.33
N GLU A 32 22.16 3.39 -17.15
CA GLU A 32 22.87 3.29 -18.44
C GLU A 32 22.42 4.38 -19.46
N ALA A 33 21.16 4.82 -19.37
CA ALA A 33 20.57 5.80 -20.28
C ALA A 33 20.25 7.12 -19.55
N GLY A 34 21.26 7.97 -19.35
CA GLY A 34 21.14 9.23 -18.61
C GLY A 34 20.02 10.17 -19.12
N ARG A 35 19.74 10.22 -20.43
CA ARG A 35 18.64 11.01 -20.98
C ARG A 35 17.26 10.44 -20.56
N SER A 36 17.12 9.13 -20.51
CA SER A 36 15.88 8.47 -20.06
C SER A 36 15.64 8.73 -18.58
N TYR A 37 16.71 8.66 -17.76
CA TYR A 37 16.66 8.99 -16.34
C TYR A 37 16.17 10.43 -16.11
N ASP A 38 16.76 11.42 -16.81
CA ASP A 38 16.39 12.83 -16.63
C ASP A 38 14.92 13.08 -17.01
N ASN A 39 14.41 12.43 -18.04
CA ASN A 39 13.01 12.58 -18.47
C ASN A 39 12.05 11.95 -17.44
N GLU A 40 12.29 10.73 -17.00
CA GLU A 40 11.41 10.07 -16.02
C GLU A 40 11.49 10.76 -14.64
N ARG A 41 12.69 11.21 -14.23
CA ARG A 41 12.85 12.00 -13.00
C ARG A 41 12.00 13.29 -13.05
N ARG A 42 12.04 14.04 -14.15
CA ARG A 42 11.22 15.27 -14.30
C ARG A 42 9.72 14.97 -14.25
N ARG A 43 9.27 13.88 -14.89
CA ARG A 43 7.87 13.46 -14.81
C ARG A 43 7.46 13.15 -13.38
N ILE A 44 8.23 12.32 -12.67
CA ILE A 44 7.95 11.95 -11.28
C ILE A 44 7.97 13.20 -10.39
N GLU A 45 8.90 14.11 -10.62
CA GLU A 45 8.98 15.39 -9.91
C GLU A 45 7.75 16.28 -10.17
N SER A 46 7.17 16.24 -11.38
CA SER A 46 5.91 16.94 -11.68
C SER A 46 4.73 16.37 -10.86
N TRP A 47 4.70 15.04 -10.61
CA TRP A 47 3.61 14.40 -9.86
C TRP A 47 3.79 14.45 -8.35
N LEU A 48 5.04 14.35 -7.87
CA LEU A 48 5.41 14.09 -6.47
C LEU A 48 6.52 15.03 -5.98
N GLY A 49 6.60 16.26 -6.54
CA GLY A 49 7.72 17.19 -6.30
C GLY A 49 7.97 17.49 -4.83
N ASP A 50 6.93 17.67 -4.04
CA ASP A 50 7.03 17.97 -2.60
C ASP A 50 7.63 16.81 -1.79
N SER A 51 7.49 15.57 -2.29
CA SER A 51 8.02 14.36 -1.68
C SER A 51 9.41 13.97 -2.21
N MET A 52 9.89 14.62 -3.28
CA MET A 52 11.22 14.35 -3.85
C MET A 52 12.31 15.07 -3.06
N ARG A 53 13.36 14.34 -2.69
CA ARG A 53 14.55 14.88 -2.01
C ARG A 53 15.79 14.70 -2.89
N ARG A 54 16.62 15.72 -2.93
CA ARG A 54 17.91 15.71 -3.62
C ARG A 54 19.02 15.92 -2.61
N THR A 55 19.87 14.93 -2.44
CA THR A 55 20.99 14.97 -1.50
C THR A 55 22.32 14.89 -2.24
N PRO A 56 23.37 15.62 -1.81
CA PRO A 56 24.72 15.43 -2.35
C PRO A 56 25.16 13.97 -2.14
N ALA A 57 25.81 13.39 -3.15
CA ALA A 57 26.34 12.05 -3.10
C ALA A 57 27.65 11.97 -3.92
N PRO A 58 28.54 11.02 -3.65
CA PRO A 58 29.69 10.74 -4.54
C PRO A 58 29.16 10.48 -5.96
N GLY A 59 29.69 11.21 -6.94
CA GLY A 59 29.24 11.11 -8.34
C GLY A 59 28.05 12.00 -8.70
N GLY A 60 27.63 12.96 -7.83
CA GLY A 60 26.60 13.93 -8.17
C GLY A 60 25.52 14.12 -7.12
N ARG A 61 24.23 14.17 -7.54
CA ARG A 61 23.10 14.28 -6.64
C ARG A 61 22.29 13.00 -6.65
N ALA A 62 22.09 12.42 -5.48
CA ALA A 62 21.15 11.32 -5.29
C ALA A 62 19.72 11.87 -5.16
N VAL A 63 18.76 11.16 -5.75
CA VAL A 63 17.34 11.47 -5.71
C VAL A 63 16.62 10.36 -4.97
N SER A 64 15.79 10.73 -4.00
CA SER A 64 14.95 9.81 -3.25
C SER A 64 13.52 10.34 -3.16
N LEU A 65 12.56 9.43 -3.08
CA LEU A 65 11.16 9.72 -2.82
C LEU A 65 10.86 9.39 -1.36
N CYS A 66 10.58 10.42 -0.56
CA CYS A 66 10.26 10.29 0.86
C CYS A 66 8.76 10.54 1.05
N LEU A 67 8.00 9.47 1.18
CA LEU A 67 6.55 9.52 1.44
C LEU A 67 6.31 9.11 2.89
N ASP A 68 5.52 9.89 3.60
CA ASP A 68 5.07 9.55 4.95
C ASP A 68 3.70 8.88 4.88
N ALA A 69 3.70 7.56 4.72
CA ALA A 69 2.49 6.76 4.61
C ALA A 69 1.50 6.97 5.78
N ALA A 70 2.00 7.36 6.96
CA ALA A 70 1.17 7.50 8.14
C ALA A 70 0.36 8.81 8.16
N ASP A 71 0.87 9.87 7.56
CA ASP A 71 0.24 11.20 7.58
C ASP A 71 -0.44 11.55 6.24
N GLU A 72 -0.15 10.80 5.16
CA GLU A 72 -0.81 10.99 3.87
C GLU A 72 -2.27 10.51 3.92
N PRO A 73 -3.22 11.34 3.49
CA PRO A 73 -4.64 10.97 3.47
C PRO A 73 -4.97 9.89 2.42
N ARG A 74 -4.10 9.72 1.43
CA ARG A 74 -4.24 8.77 0.32
C ARG A 74 -2.88 8.43 -0.25
N ASN A 75 -2.70 7.19 -0.75
CA ASN A 75 -1.46 6.76 -1.39
C ASN A 75 -1.08 7.69 -2.55
N PRO A 76 0.00 8.49 -2.43
CA PRO A 76 0.39 9.45 -3.47
C PRO A 76 0.85 8.77 -4.78
N LEU A 77 1.24 7.50 -4.75
CA LEU A 77 1.62 6.74 -5.95
C LEU A 77 0.42 6.44 -6.88
N TYR A 78 -0.83 6.68 -6.43
CA TYR A 78 -2.00 6.63 -7.34
C TYR A 78 -1.91 7.69 -8.45
N ALA A 79 -1.11 8.74 -8.26
CA ALA A 79 -0.86 9.73 -9.31
C ALA A 79 -0.35 9.10 -10.62
N LEU A 80 0.42 7.99 -10.54
CA LEU A 80 0.87 7.27 -11.73
C LEU A 80 -0.28 6.79 -12.62
N TRP A 81 -1.35 6.27 -11.99
CA TRP A 81 -2.53 5.74 -12.70
C TRP A 81 -3.35 6.83 -13.39
N ALA A 82 -3.18 8.08 -12.98
CA ALA A 82 -3.85 9.24 -13.52
C ALA A 82 -3.03 9.99 -14.62
N THR A 83 -1.87 9.43 -15.05
CA THR A 83 -0.93 10.12 -15.97
C THR A 83 -0.88 9.53 -17.38
N LYS A 84 -1.86 8.71 -17.78
CA LYS A 84 -1.94 8.17 -19.14
C LYS A 84 -2.04 9.30 -20.17
N SER A 85 -1.23 9.23 -21.21
CA SER A 85 -1.26 10.21 -22.32
C SER A 85 -2.51 10.03 -23.19
N PHE A 86 -3.03 11.11 -23.68
CA PHE A 86 -4.22 11.21 -24.54
C PHE A 86 -4.04 12.24 -25.65
N THR A 87 -4.93 12.23 -26.63
CA THR A 87 -5.00 13.23 -27.70
C THR A 87 -6.14 14.23 -27.44
N ARG A 88 -6.16 15.35 -28.21
CA ARG A 88 -7.30 16.28 -28.20
C ARG A 88 -8.63 15.57 -28.47
N ASN A 89 -8.63 14.68 -29.46
CA ASN A 89 -9.86 13.97 -29.83
C ASN A 89 -10.35 13.03 -28.74
N ASP A 90 -9.45 12.39 -27.97
CA ASP A 90 -9.84 11.50 -26.88
C ASP A 90 -10.62 12.26 -25.80
N ILE A 91 -10.11 13.42 -25.35
CA ILE A 91 -10.77 14.18 -24.29
C ILE A 91 -12.06 14.84 -24.77
N LEU A 92 -12.12 15.32 -26.02
CA LEU A 92 -13.35 15.89 -26.57
C LEU A 92 -14.43 14.82 -26.74
N LEU A 93 -14.09 13.71 -27.39
CA LEU A 93 -15.06 12.61 -27.56
C LEU A 93 -15.57 12.10 -26.21
N HIS A 94 -14.72 12.09 -25.16
CA HIS A 94 -15.13 11.72 -23.82
C HIS A 94 -16.31 12.58 -23.35
N PHE A 95 -16.11 13.87 -23.24
CA PHE A 95 -17.13 14.76 -22.69
C PHE A 95 -18.34 14.91 -23.58
N LEU A 96 -18.13 15.06 -24.90
CA LEU A 96 -19.24 15.27 -25.85
C LEU A 96 -20.11 14.02 -25.99
N LEU A 97 -19.53 12.80 -26.00
CA LEU A 97 -20.31 11.57 -26.06
C LEU A 97 -21.09 11.30 -24.77
N LEU A 98 -20.47 11.54 -23.60
CA LEU A 98 -21.18 11.38 -22.32
C LEU A 98 -22.36 12.36 -22.22
N ASP A 99 -22.16 13.64 -22.58
CA ASP A 99 -23.25 14.63 -22.60
C ASP A 99 -24.36 14.25 -23.61
N LEU A 100 -23.97 13.81 -24.81
CA LEU A 100 -24.93 13.41 -25.84
C LEU A 100 -25.80 12.22 -25.38
N LEU A 101 -25.17 11.19 -24.82
CA LEU A 101 -25.84 9.97 -24.36
C LEU A 101 -26.63 10.18 -23.06
N SER A 102 -26.34 11.22 -22.27
CA SER A 102 -27.11 11.55 -21.05
C SER A 102 -28.49 12.13 -21.34
N GLY A 103 -28.67 12.70 -22.51
CA GLY A 103 -29.89 13.44 -22.88
C GLY A 103 -30.93 12.65 -23.66
N GLY A 104 -30.72 11.35 -23.96
CA GLY A 104 -31.62 10.65 -24.85
C GLY A 104 -31.55 9.12 -24.80
N GLY A 105 -32.24 8.50 -25.76
CA GLY A 105 -32.21 7.05 -25.95
C GLY A 105 -30.90 6.53 -26.54
N PRO A 106 -30.82 5.20 -26.78
CA PRO A 106 -29.63 4.61 -27.38
C PRO A 106 -29.34 5.14 -28.78
N LEU A 107 -28.10 5.50 -29.09
CA LEU A 107 -27.65 6.03 -30.38
C LEU A 107 -26.70 5.08 -31.08
N ALA A 108 -26.79 5.01 -32.41
CA ALA A 108 -25.80 4.37 -33.25
C ALA A 108 -24.61 5.30 -33.48
N ALA A 109 -23.45 4.78 -33.89
CA ALA A 109 -22.23 5.55 -34.02
C ALA A 109 -22.30 6.63 -35.11
N ASP A 110 -23.02 6.38 -36.19
CA ASP A 110 -23.31 7.35 -37.25
C ASP A 110 -24.22 8.48 -36.74
N GLU A 111 -25.34 8.13 -36.09
CA GLU A 111 -26.26 9.07 -35.46
C GLU A 111 -25.54 9.96 -34.43
N ALA A 112 -24.63 9.38 -33.63
CA ALA A 112 -23.82 10.12 -32.67
C ALA A 112 -22.82 11.08 -33.35
N ALA A 113 -22.18 10.66 -34.46
CA ALA A 113 -21.27 11.52 -35.20
C ALA A 113 -21.99 12.75 -35.81
N ASP A 114 -23.18 12.53 -36.39
CA ASP A 114 -24.01 13.62 -36.95
C ASP A 114 -24.47 14.58 -35.84
N ALA A 115 -24.93 14.08 -34.71
CA ALA A 115 -25.35 14.88 -33.57
C ALA A 115 -24.19 15.70 -32.94
N LEU A 116 -22.97 15.16 -32.92
CA LEU A 116 -21.76 15.90 -32.47
C LEU A 116 -21.47 17.08 -33.38
N ALA A 117 -21.55 16.88 -34.70
CA ALA A 117 -21.34 17.94 -35.66
C ALA A 117 -22.44 19.04 -35.57
N GLU A 118 -23.71 18.64 -35.45
CA GLU A 118 -24.84 19.55 -35.35
C GLU A 118 -24.79 20.39 -34.05
N ARG A 119 -24.56 19.76 -32.91
CA ARG A 119 -24.69 20.42 -31.61
C ARG A 119 -23.46 21.25 -31.19
N TRP A 120 -22.25 20.77 -31.51
CA TRP A 120 -21.00 21.42 -31.07
C TRP A 120 -20.13 21.92 -32.24
N GLY A 121 -20.45 21.60 -33.50
CA GLY A 121 -19.64 21.94 -34.67
C GLY A 121 -18.36 21.10 -34.80
N GLU A 122 -18.23 20.02 -34.00
CA GLU A 122 -17.07 19.13 -34.03
C GLU A 122 -17.32 17.91 -34.93
N VAL A 123 -16.57 17.84 -36.01
CA VAL A 123 -16.73 16.78 -37.03
C VAL A 123 -15.80 15.63 -36.74
N PHE A 124 -16.39 14.51 -36.36
CA PHE A 124 -15.68 13.22 -36.18
C PHE A 124 -16.21 12.20 -37.21
N GLY A 125 -15.29 11.44 -37.82
CA GLY A 125 -15.71 10.35 -38.69
C GLY A 125 -16.47 9.28 -37.90
N ALA A 126 -17.56 8.73 -38.45
CA ALA A 126 -18.36 7.68 -37.81
C ALA A 126 -17.54 6.45 -37.38
N ALA A 127 -16.45 6.14 -38.10
CA ALA A 127 -15.49 5.09 -37.73
C ALA A 127 -14.78 5.40 -36.41
N THR A 128 -14.36 6.65 -36.21
CA THR A 128 -13.69 7.10 -34.97
C THR A 128 -14.65 7.06 -33.79
N VAL A 129 -15.88 7.55 -33.97
CA VAL A 129 -16.93 7.49 -32.94
C VAL A 129 -17.25 6.05 -32.60
N ARG A 130 -17.36 5.14 -33.57
CA ARG A 130 -17.60 3.72 -33.36
C ARG A 130 -16.48 3.06 -32.55
N LEU A 131 -15.22 3.35 -32.86
CA LEU A 131 -14.08 2.83 -32.09
C LEU A 131 -14.12 3.30 -30.65
N LYS A 132 -14.41 4.58 -30.40
CA LYS A 132 -14.49 5.13 -29.05
C LYS A 132 -15.68 4.58 -28.27
N LEU A 133 -16.86 4.40 -28.88
CA LEU A 133 -18.01 3.78 -28.24
C LEU A 133 -17.75 2.31 -27.90
N LYS A 134 -17.07 1.56 -28.80
CA LYS A 134 -16.66 0.19 -28.52
C LYS A 134 -15.66 0.13 -27.35
N GLU A 135 -14.68 1.02 -27.33
CA GLU A 135 -13.73 1.17 -26.22
C GLU A 135 -14.47 1.45 -24.90
N TYR A 136 -15.46 2.34 -24.93
CA TYR A 136 -16.27 2.66 -23.74
C TYR A 136 -17.20 1.52 -23.30
N ALA A 137 -17.67 0.69 -24.22
CA ALA A 137 -18.40 -0.52 -23.90
C ALA A 137 -17.47 -1.56 -23.22
N GLU A 138 -16.24 -1.70 -23.70
CA GLU A 138 -15.23 -2.55 -23.04
C GLU A 138 -14.85 -2.04 -21.64
N LEU A 139 -14.82 -0.72 -21.43
CA LEU A 139 -14.63 -0.10 -20.11
C LEU A 139 -15.88 -0.19 -19.22
N GLY A 140 -17.06 -0.40 -19.82
CA GLY A 140 -18.35 -0.42 -19.14
C GLY A 140 -18.94 0.97 -18.83
N LEU A 141 -18.45 2.02 -19.50
CA LEU A 141 -19.04 3.37 -19.41
C LEU A 141 -20.32 3.49 -20.22
N VAL A 142 -20.46 2.71 -21.27
CA VAL A 142 -21.67 2.57 -22.07
C VAL A 142 -22.08 1.11 -22.20
N GLU A 143 -23.34 0.88 -22.46
CA GLU A 143 -23.91 -0.44 -22.71
C GLU A 143 -24.31 -0.56 -24.18
N GLU A 144 -23.99 -1.70 -24.81
CA GLU A 144 -24.52 -2.04 -26.12
C GLU A 144 -25.96 -2.48 -25.96
N VAL A 145 -26.87 -1.89 -26.74
CA VAL A 145 -28.28 -2.26 -26.81
C VAL A 145 -28.54 -2.90 -28.18
N ASP A 146 -28.96 -4.14 -28.18
CA ASP A 146 -29.29 -4.82 -29.43
C ASP A 146 -30.60 -4.26 -30.00
N SER A 147 -30.56 -3.71 -31.19
CA SER A 147 -31.70 -3.16 -31.90
C SER A 147 -31.80 -3.73 -33.34
N GLY A 148 -31.43 -5.00 -33.50
CA GLY A 148 -31.49 -5.71 -34.76
C GLY A 148 -30.26 -5.50 -35.64
N ARG A 149 -30.40 -4.75 -36.76
CA ARG A 149 -29.29 -4.61 -37.74
C ARG A 149 -28.17 -3.66 -37.35
N ARG A 150 -28.37 -2.78 -36.31
CA ARG A 150 -27.39 -1.76 -35.91
C ARG A 150 -27.14 -1.82 -34.39
N ARG A 151 -25.88 -1.78 -34.00
CA ARG A 151 -25.48 -1.62 -32.60
C ARG A 151 -25.76 -0.19 -32.15
N ARG A 152 -26.47 -0.05 -31.02
CA ARG A 152 -26.73 1.23 -30.36
C ARG A 152 -26.09 1.23 -28.98
N TYR A 153 -25.79 2.40 -28.48
CA TYR A 153 -25.09 2.59 -27.21
C TYR A 153 -25.89 3.54 -26.33
N ARG A 154 -25.96 3.23 -25.05
CA ARG A 154 -26.49 4.11 -24.00
C ARG A 154 -25.51 4.21 -22.85
N LEU A 155 -25.60 5.24 -21.99
CA LEU A 155 -24.81 5.30 -20.77
C LEU A 155 -25.11 4.13 -19.84
N ALA A 156 -24.08 3.63 -19.16
CA ALA A 156 -24.29 2.69 -18.05
C ALA A 156 -25.01 3.41 -16.90
N PRO A 157 -25.89 2.74 -16.16
CA PRO A 157 -26.87 3.41 -15.30
C PRO A 157 -26.28 3.92 -13.96
N LEU A 158 -25.15 3.38 -13.49
CA LEU A 158 -24.60 3.66 -12.15
C LEU A 158 -23.40 4.61 -12.22
N CYS A 159 -23.52 5.76 -11.58
CA CYS A 159 -22.45 6.75 -11.40
C CYS A 159 -21.98 6.79 -9.95
N ALA A 160 -20.85 7.49 -9.69
CA ALA A 160 -20.31 7.64 -8.33
C ALA A 160 -21.27 8.41 -7.41
N GLU A 161 -21.98 9.40 -7.93
CA GLU A 161 -22.95 10.23 -7.21
C GLU A 161 -24.21 9.45 -6.76
N ASP A 162 -24.45 8.28 -7.34
CA ASP A 162 -25.58 7.43 -6.98
C ASP A 162 -25.30 6.54 -5.77
N LEU A 163 -24.05 6.54 -5.26
CA LEU A 163 -23.65 5.75 -4.10
C LEU A 163 -24.07 6.43 -2.80
N ASP A 164 -24.59 5.63 -1.86
CA ASP A 164 -24.99 6.12 -0.55
C ASP A 164 -23.76 6.59 0.27
N GLU A 165 -23.91 7.59 1.13
CA GLU A 165 -22.81 8.18 1.92
C GLU A 165 -22.07 7.14 2.78
N ASP A 166 -22.79 6.21 3.40
CA ASP A 166 -22.18 5.14 4.20
C ASP A 166 -21.30 4.22 3.34
N LEU A 167 -21.72 3.96 2.08
CA LEU A 167 -20.90 3.21 1.12
C LEU A 167 -19.68 4.01 0.68
N LEU A 168 -19.80 5.32 0.53
CA LEU A 168 -18.67 6.20 0.22
C LEU A 168 -17.67 6.28 1.38
N GLU A 169 -18.13 6.27 2.64
CA GLU A 169 -17.22 6.14 3.81
C GLU A 169 -16.48 4.79 3.79
N ALA A 170 -17.16 3.70 3.42
CA ALA A 170 -16.50 2.42 3.22
C ALA A 170 -15.47 2.48 2.08
N VAL A 171 -15.77 3.14 0.96
CA VAL A 171 -14.81 3.38 -0.14
C VAL A 171 -13.60 4.16 0.37
N ASP A 172 -13.79 5.20 1.22
CA ASP A 172 -12.68 5.95 1.82
C ASP A 172 -11.75 5.05 2.64
N PHE A 173 -12.29 4.08 3.37
CA PHE A 173 -11.50 3.09 4.10
C PHE A 173 -10.83 2.06 3.18
N PHE A 174 -11.61 1.44 2.30
CA PHE A 174 -11.11 0.34 1.46
C PHE A 174 -10.14 0.80 0.36
N THR A 175 -10.13 2.07 0.00
CA THR A 175 -9.13 2.66 -0.91
C THR A 175 -7.69 2.35 -0.45
N GLU A 176 -7.43 2.35 0.86
CA GLU A 176 -6.11 2.04 1.41
C GLU A 176 -6.01 0.63 2.02
N ALA A 177 -7.15 -0.01 2.34
CA ALA A 177 -7.18 -1.31 3.02
C ALA A 177 -7.36 -2.51 2.07
N ALA A 178 -7.82 -2.30 0.84
CA ALA A 178 -8.06 -3.35 -0.14
C ALA A 178 -7.07 -3.28 -1.33
N PRO A 179 -6.87 -4.37 -2.07
CA PRO A 179 -6.18 -4.33 -3.36
C PRO A 179 -6.88 -3.39 -4.36
N PHE A 180 -6.12 -2.84 -5.28
CA PHE A 180 -6.61 -1.93 -6.34
C PHE A 180 -7.23 -0.64 -5.82
N GLY A 181 -6.67 -0.07 -4.76
CA GLY A 181 -7.16 1.17 -4.15
C GLY A 181 -7.24 2.36 -5.10
N GLN A 182 -6.47 2.36 -6.21
CA GLN A 182 -6.62 3.38 -7.27
C GLN A 182 -8.02 3.40 -7.90
N LEU A 183 -8.82 2.31 -7.82
CA LEU A 183 -10.21 2.33 -8.24
C LEU A 183 -11.09 3.14 -7.26
N GLY A 184 -10.88 2.95 -5.96
CA GLY A 184 -11.51 3.78 -4.93
C GLY A 184 -11.07 5.24 -5.04
N ALA A 185 -9.78 5.49 -5.28
CA ALA A 185 -9.25 6.83 -5.49
C ALA A 185 -9.89 7.55 -6.69
N ARG A 186 -10.29 6.84 -7.75
CA ARG A 186 -11.03 7.42 -8.88
C ARG A 186 -12.43 7.87 -8.48
N ILE A 187 -13.15 7.04 -7.71
CA ILE A 187 -14.48 7.40 -7.17
C ILE A 187 -14.36 8.63 -6.27
N GLN A 188 -13.35 8.67 -5.38
CA GLN A 188 -13.07 9.83 -4.54
C GLN A 188 -12.72 11.07 -5.36
N ASP A 189 -11.88 10.93 -6.39
CA ASP A 189 -11.49 12.04 -7.28
C ASP A 189 -12.70 12.60 -8.02
N GLU A 190 -13.61 11.78 -8.47
CA GLU A 190 -14.84 12.21 -9.15
C GLU A 190 -15.72 13.05 -8.22
N LEU A 191 -15.93 12.58 -6.98
CA LEU A 191 -16.75 13.25 -5.98
C LEU A 191 -16.03 14.37 -5.21
N GLY A 192 -14.76 14.63 -5.47
CA GLY A 192 -13.99 15.63 -4.73
C GLY A 192 -13.73 15.25 -3.27
N ARG A 193 -13.81 13.96 -2.92
CA ARG A 193 -13.61 13.46 -1.56
C ARG A 193 -12.13 13.26 -1.21
N VAL A 194 -11.81 13.43 0.05
CA VAL A 194 -10.49 13.12 0.62
C VAL A 194 -10.71 12.43 1.95
N ASN A 195 -10.04 11.31 2.16
CA ASN A 195 -10.06 10.61 3.44
C ASN A 195 -9.51 11.50 4.56
N ALA A 196 -10.33 11.84 5.53
CA ALA A 196 -9.97 12.61 6.72
C ALA A 196 -10.06 11.77 8.01
N LEU A 197 -10.74 10.62 7.98
CA LEU A 197 -11.14 9.86 9.15
C LEU A 197 -10.17 8.72 9.49
N PHE A 198 -9.58 8.11 8.46
CA PHE A 198 -8.76 6.90 8.63
C PHE A 198 -7.27 7.20 8.54
N ARG A 199 -6.50 6.46 9.34
CA ARG A 199 -5.05 6.38 9.28
C ARG A 199 -4.64 4.91 9.21
N PHE A 200 -3.69 4.57 8.32
CA PHE A 200 -3.28 3.19 8.12
C PHE A 200 -1.91 2.91 8.72
N LYS A 201 -1.81 1.81 9.48
CA LYS A 201 -0.55 1.29 10.00
C LYS A 201 -0.14 0.07 9.15
N HIS A 202 1.14 -0.04 8.80
CA HIS A 202 1.69 -1.07 7.91
C HIS A 202 1.18 -0.95 6.46
N ASP A 203 0.97 0.27 6.00
CA ASP A 203 0.65 0.52 4.61
C ASP A 203 1.90 0.41 3.72
N PHE A 204 1.72 -0.22 2.55
CA PHE A 204 2.79 -0.42 1.57
C PHE A 204 2.43 0.29 0.27
N LEU A 205 2.72 1.58 0.21
CA LEU A 205 2.39 2.46 -0.92
C LEU A 205 2.81 1.89 -2.28
N VAL A 206 3.97 1.23 -2.32
CA VAL A 206 4.54 0.64 -3.56
C VAL A 206 3.73 -0.53 -4.11
N HIS A 207 2.80 -1.10 -3.36
CA HIS A 207 2.00 -2.22 -3.85
C HIS A 207 1.16 -1.82 -5.06
N THR A 208 0.66 -0.59 -5.11
CA THR A 208 -0.13 -0.10 -6.25
C THR A 208 0.65 -0.16 -7.56
N LEU A 209 1.97 -0.07 -7.54
CA LEU A 209 2.80 -0.13 -8.75
C LEU A 209 2.73 -1.49 -9.47
N ASP A 210 2.35 -2.56 -8.77
CA ASP A 210 2.26 -3.91 -9.31
C ASP A 210 0.82 -4.36 -9.59
N ASP A 211 -0.15 -3.47 -9.44
CA ASP A 211 -1.57 -3.84 -9.53
C ASP A 211 -1.98 -4.33 -10.93
N ALA A 212 -1.36 -3.85 -12.01
CA ALA A 212 -1.61 -4.39 -13.34
C ALA A 212 -1.19 -5.87 -13.46
N VAL A 213 -0.06 -6.25 -12.84
CA VAL A 213 0.41 -7.64 -12.79
C VAL A 213 -0.52 -8.49 -11.92
N LEU A 214 -0.86 -7.98 -10.72
CA LEU A 214 -1.78 -8.66 -9.81
C LEU A 214 -3.14 -8.90 -10.47
N LEU A 215 -3.68 -7.89 -11.15
CA LEU A 215 -4.96 -8.00 -11.86
C LEU A 215 -4.94 -9.10 -12.93
N THR A 216 -3.86 -9.16 -13.71
CA THR A 216 -3.70 -10.23 -14.72
C THR A 216 -3.65 -11.61 -14.07
N LEU A 217 -2.96 -11.76 -12.93
CA LEU A 217 -2.93 -13.03 -12.20
C LEU A 217 -4.30 -13.41 -11.66
N LEU A 218 -5.03 -12.47 -11.05
CA LEU A 218 -6.37 -12.73 -10.49
C LEU A 218 -7.40 -13.01 -11.58
N THR A 219 -7.32 -12.31 -12.72
CA THR A 219 -8.14 -12.64 -13.89
C THR A 219 -7.89 -14.06 -14.37
N ALA A 220 -6.61 -14.45 -14.49
CA ALA A 220 -6.25 -15.80 -14.89
C ALA A 220 -6.70 -16.86 -13.86
N THR A 221 -6.62 -16.54 -12.56
CA THR A 221 -7.12 -17.42 -11.48
C THR A 221 -8.64 -17.57 -11.56
N GLY A 222 -9.39 -16.48 -11.76
CA GLY A 222 -10.85 -16.52 -11.90
C GLY A 222 -11.36 -17.24 -13.14
N GLU A 223 -10.56 -17.23 -14.23
CA GLU A 223 -10.88 -17.88 -15.48
C GLU A 223 -10.27 -19.29 -15.62
N GLY A 224 -9.50 -19.77 -14.63
CA GLY A 224 -8.80 -21.07 -14.71
C GLY A 224 -7.77 -21.13 -15.83
N ARG A 225 -7.02 -20.05 -16.08
CA ARG A 225 -6.06 -19.92 -17.20
C ARG A 225 -4.62 -19.91 -16.69
N LYS A 226 -3.71 -20.31 -17.58
CA LYS A 226 -2.28 -20.09 -17.40
C LYS A 226 -1.92 -18.62 -17.61
N VAL A 227 -0.74 -18.22 -17.14
CA VAL A 227 -0.15 -16.91 -17.42
C VAL A 227 1.24 -17.04 -18.01
N VAL A 228 1.63 -16.04 -18.81
CA VAL A 228 2.98 -15.86 -19.32
C VAL A 228 3.55 -14.58 -18.74
N LEU A 229 4.61 -14.70 -17.94
CA LEU A 229 5.27 -13.60 -17.24
C LEU A 229 6.65 -13.34 -17.85
N LYS A 230 6.99 -12.06 -18.09
CA LYS A 230 8.36 -11.63 -18.38
C LYS A 230 9.00 -11.15 -17.07
N LEU A 231 10.18 -11.70 -16.74
CA LEU A 231 10.96 -11.37 -15.55
C LEU A 231 12.41 -11.08 -15.95
N ARG A 232 12.80 -9.81 -15.99
CA ARG A 232 14.19 -9.41 -16.32
C ARG A 232 14.75 -10.14 -17.56
N GLY A 233 13.98 -10.15 -18.65
CA GLY A 233 14.34 -10.78 -19.91
C GLY A 233 14.12 -12.30 -20.00
N ARG A 234 13.63 -12.96 -18.92
CA ARG A 234 13.24 -14.38 -18.94
C ARG A 234 11.72 -14.50 -19.03
N THR A 235 11.25 -15.45 -19.79
CA THR A 235 9.82 -15.78 -19.87
C THR A 235 9.52 -16.99 -18.98
N VAL A 236 8.46 -16.89 -18.20
CA VAL A 236 7.99 -17.93 -17.29
C VAL A 236 6.51 -18.14 -17.53
N SER A 237 6.08 -19.38 -17.77
CA SER A 237 4.67 -19.74 -17.89
C SER A 237 4.25 -20.69 -16.75
N GLY A 238 2.99 -20.61 -16.34
CA GLY A 238 2.41 -21.50 -15.33
C GLY A 238 0.99 -21.10 -14.98
N THR A 239 0.32 -21.93 -14.17
CA THR A 239 -1.05 -21.70 -13.72
C THR A 239 -1.04 -20.95 -12.40
N PRO A 240 -1.54 -19.70 -12.32
CA PRO A 240 -1.63 -18.98 -11.06
C PRO A 240 -2.77 -19.56 -10.22
N VAL A 241 -2.49 -19.90 -8.97
CA VAL A 241 -3.47 -20.50 -8.06
C VAL A 241 -3.83 -19.58 -6.89
N LYS A 242 -2.93 -18.68 -6.52
CA LYS A 242 -3.15 -17.75 -5.38
C LYS A 242 -2.15 -16.59 -5.40
N ALA A 243 -2.50 -15.48 -4.78
CA ALA A 243 -1.56 -14.40 -4.47
C ALA A 243 -1.27 -14.36 -2.95
N LEU A 244 0.02 -14.29 -2.59
CA LEU A 244 0.47 -14.23 -1.20
C LEU A 244 1.01 -12.84 -0.86
N PHE A 245 0.67 -12.36 0.33
CA PHE A 245 1.09 -11.06 0.85
C PHE A 245 1.88 -11.22 2.14
N GLY A 246 3.03 -10.56 2.24
CA GLY A 246 3.79 -10.42 3.47
C GLY A 246 3.56 -9.03 4.06
N LEU A 247 2.72 -8.92 5.09
CA LEU A 247 2.37 -7.65 5.74
C LEU A 247 3.51 -7.05 6.60
N GLN A 248 4.51 -7.86 6.96
CA GLN A 248 5.73 -7.38 7.61
C GLN A 248 6.83 -7.00 6.62
N SER A 249 6.92 -7.74 5.53
CA SER A 249 7.99 -7.56 4.54
C SER A 249 7.62 -6.63 3.40
N GLY A 250 6.35 -6.24 3.28
CA GLY A 250 5.82 -5.44 2.18
C GLY A 250 6.00 -6.10 0.80
N ARG A 251 5.97 -7.42 0.72
CA ARG A 251 6.19 -8.14 -0.54
C ARG A 251 4.97 -8.94 -0.95
N ARG A 252 4.69 -8.91 -2.26
CA ARG A 252 3.61 -9.69 -2.88
C ARG A 252 4.18 -10.73 -3.82
N TYR A 253 3.52 -11.89 -3.84
CA TYR A 253 3.94 -13.05 -4.65
C TYR A 253 2.73 -13.63 -5.38
N GLY A 254 2.93 -14.01 -6.65
CA GLY A 254 2.03 -14.92 -7.35
C GLY A 254 2.52 -16.35 -7.16
N VAL A 255 1.61 -17.26 -6.82
CA VAL A 255 1.88 -18.69 -6.74
C VAL A 255 1.52 -19.32 -8.06
N LEU A 256 2.50 -19.84 -8.77
CA LEU A 256 2.33 -20.51 -10.06
C LEU A 256 2.61 -22.00 -9.91
N HIS A 257 1.71 -22.83 -10.41
CA HIS A 257 2.00 -24.26 -10.64
C HIS A 257 2.73 -24.42 -11.97
N ARG A 258 3.92 -25.05 -11.93
CA ARG A 258 4.81 -25.23 -13.08
C ARG A 258 5.41 -26.63 -13.10
N GLY A 259 5.08 -27.40 -14.13
CA GLY A 259 5.41 -28.83 -14.13
C GLY A 259 4.75 -29.52 -12.94
N GLU A 260 5.53 -30.07 -12.03
CA GLU A 260 5.04 -30.80 -10.85
C GLU A 260 5.17 -30.00 -9.52
N ARG A 261 5.47 -28.71 -9.59
CA ARG A 261 5.77 -27.91 -8.40
C ARG A 261 5.13 -26.54 -8.40
N PHE A 262 4.90 -26.01 -7.20
CA PHE A 262 4.55 -24.60 -7.00
C PHE A 262 5.80 -23.73 -6.95
N THR A 263 5.73 -22.57 -7.56
CA THR A 263 6.80 -21.58 -7.59
C THR A 263 6.23 -20.22 -7.18
N LEU A 264 6.89 -19.54 -6.25
CA LEU A 264 6.52 -18.20 -5.85
C LEU A 264 7.30 -17.18 -6.66
N ILE A 265 6.58 -16.28 -7.30
CA ILE A 265 7.13 -15.20 -8.13
C ILE A 265 6.82 -13.86 -7.47
N ARG A 266 7.84 -13.08 -7.14
CA ARG A 266 7.66 -11.71 -6.63
C ARG A 266 7.06 -10.84 -7.72
N LEU A 267 5.94 -10.16 -7.42
CA LEU A 267 5.23 -9.33 -8.40
C LEU A 267 6.06 -8.13 -8.85
N ASP A 268 6.84 -7.55 -7.96
CA ASP A 268 7.72 -6.41 -8.23
C ASP A 268 8.89 -6.74 -9.18
N ARG A 269 9.10 -8.01 -9.53
CA ARG A 269 10.11 -8.47 -10.50
C ARG A 269 9.53 -8.81 -11.87
N VAL A 270 8.20 -8.72 -11.98
CA VAL A 270 7.50 -9.02 -13.23
C VAL A 270 7.44 -7.76 -14.08
N ASP A 271 8.07 -7.79 -15.26
CA ASP A 271 8.05 -6.69 -16.21
C ASP A 271 6.70 -6.58 -16.91
N SER A 272 6.15 -7.72 -17.35
CA SER A 272 4.81 -7.81 -17.95
C SER A 272 4.17 -9.17 -17.72
N ALA A 273 2.83 -9.20 -17.70
CA ALA A 273 2.02 -10.41 -17.55
C ALA A 273 0.98 -10.49 -18.67
N ARG A 274 0.71 -11.69 -19.17
CA ARG A 274 -0.30 -11.96 -20.20
C ARG A 274 -1.09 -13.22 -19.85
N LEU A 275 -2.35 -13.26 -20.27
CA LEU A 275 -3.18 -14.46 -20.16
C LEU A 275 -2.70 -15.52 -21.15
N GLY A 276 -2.71 -16.77 -20.73
CA GLY A 276 -2.44 -17.94 -21.53
C GLY A 276 -3.71 -18.74 -21.82
N GLU A 277 -3.53 -20.00 -22.17
CA GLU A 277 -4.63 -20.95 -22.42
C GLU A 277 -5.35 -21.37 -21.13
N LEU A 278 -6.54 -21.96 -21.27
CA LEU A 278 -7.27 -22.58 -20.17
C LEU A 278 -6.48 -23.77 -19.61
N ASP A 279 -6.54 -23.98 -18.33
CA ASP A 279 -5.93 -25.11 -17.63
C ASP A 279 -7.03 -26.02 -17.07
N PRO A 280 -7.29 -27.19 -17.66
CA PRO A 280 -8.37 -28.08 -17.23
C PRO A 280 -8.20 -28.59 -15.79
N ASP A 281 -6.95 -28.64 -15.30
CA ASP A 281 -6.65 -29.14 -13.95
C ASP A 281 -6.55 -28.01 -12.91
N PHE A 282 -7.00 -26.80 -13.23
CA PHE A 282 -6.85 -25.61 -12.39
C PHE A 282 -7.32 -25.86 -10.95
N GLU A 283 -8.54 -26.36 -10.78
CA GLU A 283 -9.14 -26.51 -9.45
C GLU A 283 -8.37 -27.53 -8.58
N ALA A 284 -7.92 -28.64 -9.17
CA ALA A 284 -7.07 -29.61 -8.47
C ALA A 284 -5.74 -29.00 -8.00
N LYS A 285 -5.10 -28.17 -8.84
CA LYS A 285 -3.88 -27.44 -8.50
C LYS A 285 -4.10 -26.42 -7.39
N ARG A 286 -5.23 -25.72 -7.41
CA ARG A 286 -5.62 -24.76 -6.37
C ARG A 286 -5.81 -25.46 -5.02
N GLN A 287 -6.59 -26.54 -4.97
CA GLN A 287 -6.82 -27.34 -3.78
C GLN A 287 -5.51 -27.94 -3.23
N ALA A 288 -4.64 -28.44 -4.10
CA ALA A 288 -3.34 -28.96 -3.72
C ALA A 288 -2.46 -27.87 -3.05
N PHE A 289 -2.50 -26.63 -3.55
CA PHE A 289 -1.78 -25.54 -2.90
C PHE A 289 -2.42 -25.12 -1.57
N ASP A 290 -3.75 -25.07 -1.49
CA ASP A 290 -4.46 -24.72 -0.25
C ASP A 290 -4.15 -25.70 0.89
N ALA A 291 -3.95 -26.97 0.59
CA ALA A 291 -3.50 -27.97 1.55
C ALA A 291 -2.06 -27.73 2.08
N LEU A 292 -1.24 -26.98 1.34
CA LEU A 292 0.12 -26.59 1.74
C LEU A 292 0.17 -25.32 2.60
N LEU A 293 -0.81 -24.43 2.51
CA LEU A 293 -0.81 -23.14 3.22
C LEU A 293 -0.53 -23.24 4.72
N PRO A 294 -1.11 -24.21 5.49
CA PRO A 294 -0.84 -24.33 6.90
C PRO A 294 0.61 -24.66 7.24
N ARG A 295 1.38 -25.19 6.29
CA ARG A 295 2.80 -25.56 6.46
C ARG A 295 3.76 -24.41 6.15
N LEU A 296 3.28 -23.36 5.49
CA LEU A 296 4.12 -22.22 5.14
C LEU A 296 4.35 -21.34 6.37
N TRP A 297 5.59 -20.88 6.52
CA TRP A 297 5.90 -19.77 7.41
C TRP A 297 5.91 -18.45 6.68
N GLY A 298 6.43 -18.41 5.48
CA GLY A 298 6.58 -17.24 4.65
C GLY A 298 6.39 -17.56 3.17
N ALA A 299 7.16 -16.91 2.33
CA ALA A 299 7.09 -17.05 0.88
C ALA A 299 8.23 -17.95 0.34
N SER A 300 8.46 -19.09 0.97
CA SER A 300 9.45 -20.08 0.52
C SER A 300 8.81 -21.48 0.43
N LEU A 301 9.03 -22.12 -0.72
CA LEU A 301 8.59 -23.49 -1.00
C LEU A 301 9.81 -24.29 -1.47
N PRO A 302 10.55 -24.94 -0.55
CA PRO A 302 11.64 -25.83 -0.91
C PRO A 302 11.11 -27.06 -1.67
N TYR A 303 11.91 -27.58 -2.60
CA TYR A 303 11.60 -28.81 -3.31
C TYR A 303 12.75 -29.83 -3.12
N PRO A 304 12.49 -31.06 -2.69
CA PRO A 304 11.19 -31.57 -2.21
C PRO A 304 10.73 -30.91 -0.92
N LEU A 305 9.40 -30.81 -0.75
CA LEU A 305 8.80 -30.22 0.44
C LEU A 305 9.10 -31.09 1.66
N ARG A 306 9.69 -30.49 2.70
CA ARG A 306 9.99 -31.12 3.98
C ARG A 306 9.41 -30.28 5.11
N GLU A 307 8.94 -30.93 6.15
CA GLU A 307 8.57 -30.24 7.39
C GLU A 307 9.76 -30.23 8.35
N GLU A 308 10.11 -29.05 8.81
CA GLU A 308 11.17 -28.80 9.78
C GLU A 308 10.54 -28.35 11.10
N ARG A 309 10.88 -29.03 12.19
CA ARG A 309 10.45 -28.66 13.53
C ARG A 309 11.37 -27.60 14.11
N VAL A 310 10.79 -26.57 14.74
CA VAL A 310 11.50 -25.56 15.52
C VAL A 310 10.89 -25.51 16.90
N ARG A 311 11.73 -25.58 17.94
CA ARG A 311 11.36 -25.48 19.36
C ARG A 311 12.20 -24.39 20.00
N MET A 312 11.55 -23.39 20.59
CA MET A 312 12.15 -22.28 21.29
C MET A 312 11.64 -22.24 22.73
N VAL A 313 12.56 -22.16 23.70
CA VAL A 313 12.24 -21.99 25.13
C VAL A 313 12.64 -20.58 25.53
N LEU A 314 11.69 -19.85 26.12
CA LEU A 314 11.86 -18.46 26.55
C LEU A 314 11.76 -18.35 28.07
N THR A 315 12.53 -17.42 28.64
CA THR A 315 12.34 -16.95 30.03
C THR A 315 11.42 -15.74 30.08
N THR A 316 10.65 -15.61 31.16
CA THR A 316 9.80 -14.44 31.43
C THR A 316 9.90 -14.01 32.89
N GLU A 317 9.73 -12.72 33.15
CA GLU A 317 9.69 -12.13 34.49
C GLU A 317 8.27 -12.24 35.12
N GLY A 318 7.71 -13.45 35.11
CA GLY A 318 6.42 -13.74 35.72
C GLY A 318 5.24 -12.97 35.10
N ARG A 319 4.29 -12.55 35.97
CA ARG A 319 3.04 -11.89 35.52
C ARG A 319 3.23 -10.60 34.71
N ARG A 320 4.36 -9.90 34.90
CA ARG A 320 4.63 -8.63 34.19
C ARG A 320 4.87 -8.85 32.70
N GLU A 321 5.26 -10.03 32.28
CA GLU A 321 5.62 -10.36 30.90
C GLU A 321 4.67 -11.35 30.21
N ARG A 322 3.46 -11.51 30.74
CA ARG A 322 2.39 -12.33 30.14
C ARG A 322 2.16 -11.99 28.65
N TYR A 323 2.44 -10.75 28.25
CA TYR A 323 2.34 -10.32 26.85
C TYR A 323 3.24 -11.12 25.90
N VAL A 324 4.30 -11.79 26.37
CA VAL A 324 5.20 -12.62 25.55
C VAL A 324 4.45 -13.87 25.07
N ALA A 325 3.73 -14.57 25.97
CA ALA A 325 2.91 -15.71 25.62
C ALA A 325 1.79 -15.31 24.64
N GLU A 326 1.08 -14.22 24.94
CA GLU A 326 0.02 -13.69 24.09
C GLU A 326 0.55 -13.32 22.69
N ARG A 327 1.75 -12.73 22.62
CA ARG A 327 2.40 -12.42 21.36
C ARG A 327 2.76 -13.68 20.58
N LEU A 328 3.27 -14.72 21.21
CA LEU A 328 3.56 -16.00 20.56
C LEU A 328 2.28 -16.65 20.00
N LYS A 329 1.17 -16.63 20.77
CA LYS A 329 -0.13 -17.13 20.32
C LYS A 329 -0.63 -16.37 19.08
N ARG A 330 -0.50 -15.05 19.10
CA ARG A 330 -0.96 -14.15 18.02
C ARG A 330 -0.09 -14.21 16.77
N GLU A 331 1.26 -14.13 16.92
CA GLU A 331 2.21 -13.96 15.81
C GLU A 331 2.91 -15.28 15.43
N GLY A 332 2.82 -16.32 16.23
CA GLY A 332 3.50 -17.61 16.05
C GLY A 332 2.84 -18.54 15.02
N ARG A 333 1.92 -18.04 14.21
CA ARG A 333 1.31 -18.70 13.04
C ARG A 333 0.86 -20.14 13.30
N GLY A 334 0.24 -20.38 14.45
CA GLY A 334 -0.30 -21.68 14.85
C GLY A 334 0.70 -22.65 15.40
N GLY A 335 1.85 -22.20 15.83
CA GLY A 335 2.73 -22.95 16.72
C GLY A 335 2.06 -23.15 18.09
N SER A 336 2.37 -24.27 18.75
CA SER A 336 1.92 -24.51 20.12
C SER A 336 2.69 -23.62 21.09
N VAL A 337 1.99 -23.07 22.09
CA VAL A 337 2.56 -22.23 23.14
C VAL A 337 2.19 -22.84 24.48
N THR A 338 3.17 -23.30 25.24
CA THR A 338 2.99 -23.94 26.56
C THR A 338 3.68 -23.11 27.63
N GLU A 339 2.93 -22.56 28.57
CA GLU A 339 3.44 -21.86 29.75
C GLU A 339 3.72 -22.89 30.85
N ARG A 340 4.93 -22.88 31.42
CA ARG A 340 5.35 -23.83 32.47
C ARG A 340 5.28 -23.19 33.83
N PRO A 341 5.17 -24.01 34.90
CA PRO A 341 5.15 -23.54 36.30
C PRO A 341 6.41 -22.76 36.70
N ASP A 342 7.56 -23.07 36.09
CA ASP A 342 8.85 -22.41 36.32
C ASP A 342 8.97 -21.01 35.67
N GLY A 343 7.88 -20.53 35.06
CA GLY A 343 7.88 -19.22 34.37
C GLY A 343 8.47 -19.26 32.97
N THR A 344 8.84 -20.45 32.46
CA THR A 344 9.31 -20.57 31.08
C THR A 344 8.16 -20.78 30.10
N ILE A 345 8.34 -20.30 28.85
CA ILE A 345 7.39 -20.51 27.76
C ILE A 345 8.05 -21.37 26.70
N VAL A 346 7.38 -22.43 26.29
CA VAL A 346 7.81 -23.28 25.17
C VAL A 346 6.96 -22.97 23.95
N TYR A 347 7.61 -22.60 22.86
CA TYR A 347 7.00 -22.44 21.55
C TYR A 347 7.50 -23.51 20.60
N GLU A 348 6.59 -24.23 19.94
CA GLU A 348 6.92 -25.24 18.94
C GLU A 348 6.12 -25.03 17.65
N ARG A 349 6.80 -25.17 16.50
CA ARG A 349 6.20 -25.07 15.18
C ARG A 349 6.86 -26.01 14.19
N ARG A 350 6.06 -26.56 13.27
CA ARG A 350 6.54 -27.22 12.06
C ARG A 350 6.31 -26.31 10.86
N ALA A 351 7.31 -26.12 10.03
CA ALA A 351 7.26 -25.26 8.84
C ALA A 351 8.02 -25.90 7.68
N SER A 352 7.63 -25.57 6.47
CA SER A 352 8.31 -26.06 5.25
C SER A 352 9.72 -25.49 5.07
N ASP A 353 10.00 -24.32 5.61
CA ASP A 353 11.31 -23.65 5.60
C ASP A 353 11.50 -22.86 6.89
N SER A 354 12.25 -23.42 7.83
CA SER A 354 12.53 -22.77 9.12
C SER A 354 13.50 -21.59 9.00
N MET A 355 14.24 -21.44 7.89
CA MET A 355 15.09 -20.26 7.65
C MET A 355 14.27 -18.97 7.61
N GLU A 356 13.03 -19.04 7.15
CA GLU A 356 12.10 -17.89 7.13
C GLU A 356 11.61 -17.47 8.52
N MET A 357 11.77 -18.34 9.53
CA MET A 357 11.42 -18.01 10.92
C MET A 357 12.48 -17.14 11.61
N LEU A 358 13.71 -17.04 11.10
CA LEU A 358 14.80 -16.32 11.74
C LEU A 358 14.46 -14.87 12.14
N PRO A 359 13.81 -14.03 11.30
CA PRO A 359 13.41 -12.69 11.72
C PRO A 359 12.48 -12.69 12.94
N PHE A 360 11.51 -13.62 12.97
CA PHE A 360 10.59 -13.76 14.10
C PHE A 360 11.31 -14.23 15.37
N LEU A 361 12.15 -15.24 15.26
CA LEU A 361 12.92 -15.76 16.40
C LEU A 361 13.82 -14.68 17.02
N ARG A 362 14.50 -13.88 16.21
CA ARG A 362 15.34 -12.76 16.66
C ARG A 362 14.58 -11.69 17.43
N THR A 363 13.28 -11.54 17.20
CA THR A 363 12.47 -10.58 17.98
C THR A 363 12.41 -10.90 19.48
N PHE A 364 12.76 -12.12 19.86
CA PHE A 364 12.82 -12.59 21.26
C PHE A 364 14.24 -12.58 21.85
N THR A 365 15.21 -11.94 21.16
CA THR A 365 16.58 -11.75 21.69
C THR A 365 16.54 -11.14 23.08
N GLY A 366 17.33 -11.71 23.98
CA GLY A 366 17.37 -11.39 25.41
C GLY A 366 16.41 -12.22 26.27
N ARG A 367 15.81 -13.28 25.69
CA ARG A 367 14.84 -14.15 26.37
C ARG A 367 15.01 -15.64 26.04
N ILE A 368 15.77 -15.98 25.00
CA ILE A 368 15.85 -17.35 24.48
C ILE A 368 16.81 -18.15 25.34
N LEU A 369 16.27 -19.12 26.09
CA LEU A 369 17.04 -20.09 26.88
C LEU A 369 17.59 -21.22 26.01
N SER A 370 16.79 -21.68 25.04
CA SER A 370 17.25 -22.68 24.09
C SER A 370 16.49 -22.58 22.77
N LEU A 371 17.18 -22.86 21.68
CA LEU A 371 16.61 -22.99 20.34
C LEU A 371 17.07 -24.32 19.75
N ARG A 372 16.12 -25.18 19.39
CA ARG A 372 16.36 -26.50 18.77
C ARG A 372 15.53 -26.61 17.49
N GLY A 373 16.00 -27.39 16.53
CA GLY A 373 15.27 -27.66 15.29
C GLY A 373 16.01 -28.64 14.39
N ASP A 374 15.30 -29.13 13.38
CA ASP A 374 15.82 -30.11 12.43
C ASP A 374 16.83 -29.50 11.46
N ASN A 375 16.68 -28.21 11.16
CA ASN A 375 17.54 -27.48 10.22
C ASN A 375 18.80 -26.92 10.90
N ARG A 376 19.91 -27.66 10.80
CA ARG A 376 21.21 -27.24 11.37
C ARG A 376 21.72 -25.92 10.77
N ARG A 377 21.37 -25.60 9.50
CA ARG A 377 21.77 -24.33 8.85
C ARG A 377 21.05 -23.15 9.49
N MET A 378 19.77 -23.30 9.81
CA MET A 378 18.98 -22.28 10.53
C MET A 378 19.57 -22.01 11.90
N LEU A 379 19.89 -23.06 12.69
CA LEU A 379 20.47 -22.93 14.02
C LEU A 379 21.84 -22.22 13.96
N ARG A 380 22.75 -22.68 13.08
CA ARG A 380 24.04 -22.02 12.88
C ARG A 380 23.88 -20.54 12.53
N ARG A 381 23.00 -20.23 11.56
CA ARG A 381 22.77 -18.84 11.16
C ARG A 381 22.23 -17.98 12.31
N PHE A 382 21.33 -18.52 13.14
CA PHE A 382 20.82 -17.83 14.34
C PHE A 382 21.96 -17.45 15.30
N HIS A 383 22.85 -18.41 15.63
CA HIS A 383 24.00 -18.16 16.51
C HIS A 383 25.03 -17.21 15.89
N ASP A 384 25.28 -17.32 14.58
CA ASP A 384 26.19 -16.41 13.88
C ASP A 384 25.63 -14.99 13.87
N ASP A 385 24.33 -14.82 13.64
CA ASP A 385 23.67 -13.51 13.67
C ASP A 385 23.77 -12.88 15.08
N LEU A 386 23.62 -13.67 16.16
CA LEU A 386 23.78 -13.17 17.53
C LEU A 386 25.22 -12.75 17.83
N ARG A 387 26.22 -13.53 17.43
CA ARG A 387 27.65 -13.16 17.59
C ARG A 387 27.97 -11.88 16.83
N ARG A 388 27.48 -11.73 15.60
CA ARG A 388 27.64 -10.50 14.81
C ARG A 388 26.95 -9.30 15.49
N MET A 389 25.76 -9.49 16.04
CA MET A 389 25.09 -8.43 16.80
C MET A 389 25.87 -8.06 18.06
N GLU A 390 26.41 -9.03 18.79
CA GLU A 390 27.25 -8.77 19.96
C GLU A 390 28.49 -7.94 19.60
N ALA A 391 29.19 -8.32 18.53
CA ALA A 391 30.33 -7.56 18.03
C ALA A 391 29.98 -6.11 17.66
N LEU A 392 28.79 -5.87 17.06
CA LEU A 392 28.31 -4.54 16.70
C LEU A 392 28.06 -3.63 17.91
N TYR A 393 27.76 -4.18 19.11
CA TYR A 393 27.36 -3.44 20.30
C TYR A 393 28.33 -3.58 21.48
N SER A 394 29.46 -4.32 21.34
CA SER A 394 30.44 -4.56 22.42
C SER A 394 31.39 -3.38 22.66
N LEU A 395 31.60 -2.51 21.70
CA LEU A 395 32.55 -1.38 21.83
C LEU A 395 31.85 -0.16 22.44
N PRO A 396 32.32 0.36 23.57
CA PRO A 396 31.83 1.62 24.12
C PRO A 396 32.28 2.81 23.24
N GLY A 397 31.34 3.68 22.86
CA GLY A 397 31.66 5.04 22.41
C GLY A 397 32.09 5.23 20.95
N SER A 398 31.84 4.28 20.02
CA SER A 398 32.26 4.44 18.62
C SER A 398 31.15 4.97 17.69
N GLY A 399 30.49 6.05 18.09
CA GLY A 399 29.65 6.82 17.14
C GLY A 399 30.48 7.65 16.14
N ALA A 400 31.78 7.83 16.37
CA ALA A 400 32.63 8.74 15.58
C ALA A 400 33.87 8.11 14.92
N ALA A 401 34.22 6.85 15.16
CA ALA A 401 35.50 6.32 14.73
C ALA A 401 35.53 4.84 14.33
N LEU A 402 34.58 4.36 13.51
CA LEU A 402 34.71 3.03 12.91
C LEU A 402 34.34 3.05 11.43
N CYS A 403 35.11 3.77 10.66
CA CYS A 403 35.37 3.51 9.25
C CYS A 403 36.70 2.74 9.14
N SER A 404 36.75 1.50 9.62
CA SER A 404 37.76 0.55 9.19
C SER A 404 37.06 -0.52 8.35
N PRO A 405 37.54 -0.77 7.11
CA PRO A 405 36.95 -1.82 6.29
C PRO A 405 37.15 -3.17 6.98
N MET A 406 36.06 -3.92 7.11
CA MET A 406 36.09 -5.33 7.54
C MET A 406 37.05 -6.12 6.65
N PRO A 407 37.77 -7.14 7.19
CA PRO A 407 38.65 -7.98 6.38
C PRO A 407 37.88 -8.52 5.20
N LYS A 408 38.44 -8.39 4.00
CA LYS A 408 37.93 -8.99 2.77
C LYS A 408 38.01 -10.50 2.93
N GLU A 409 36.94 -11.15 3.30
CA GLU A 409 36.82 -12.57 3.08
C GLU A 409 36.87 -12.83 1.56
N GLY A 410 37.58 -13.88 1.18
CA GLY A 410 37.90 -14.24 -0.20
C GLY A 410 36.68 -14.33 -1.11
N PRO A 411 36.85 -14.49 -2.43
CA PRO A 411 35.87 -14.16 -3.44
C PRO A 411 34.57 -14.97 -3.26
N ALA A 412 33.66 -14.41 -2.48
CA ALA A 412 32.28 -14.83 -2.55
C ALA A 412 31.80 -14.57 -3.97
N ALA A 413 31.26 -15.60 -4.57
CA ALA A 413 30.72 -15.60 -5.92
C ALA A 413 30.03 -14.26 -6.20
N LYS A 414 30.48 -13.59 -7.23
CA LYS A 414 29.95 -12.32 -7.74
C LYS A 414 28.44 -12.46 -7.83
N THR A 415 27.74 -12.01 -6.81
CA THR A 415 26.32 -11.70 -6.92
C THR A 415 26.29 -10.50 -7.84
N THR A 416 26.16 -10.77 -9.10
CA THR A 416 25.93 -9.77 -10.13
C THR A 416 24.78 -8.92 -9.63
N THR A 417 25.06 -7.71 -9.18
CA THR A 417 24.08 -6.64 -9.17
C THR A 417 23.57 -6.62 -10.59
N ALA A 418 22.37 -7.16 -10.79
CA ALA A 418 21.77 -7.20 -12.10
C ALA A 418 21.56 -5.73 -12.50
N ARG A 419 22.48 -5.22 -13.31
CA ARG A 419 22.31 -3.99 -14.05
C ARG A 419 20.99 -4.15 -14.80
N SER A 420 20.09 -3.21 -14.64
CA SER A 420 18.94 -3.07 -15.51
C SER A 420 19.49 -2.81 -16.91
N GLY A 421 19.58 -3.85 -17.72
CA GLY A 421 19.96 -3.71 -19.11
C GLY A 421 18.97 -2.77 -19.83
N PRO A 422 19.37 -2.13 -20.92
CA PRO A 422 18.50 -1.23 -21.66
C PRO A 422 17.23 -1.99 -22.05
N MET A 423 16.08 -1.51 -21.58
CA MET A 423 14.80 -1.93 -22.13
C MET A 423 14.77 -1.50 -23.59
N ARG A 424 15.08 -2.40 -24.49
CA ARG A 424 14.79 -2.21 -25.91
C ARG A 424 13.30 -1.93 -26.03
N ASP A 425 12.94 -0.88 -26.75
CA ASP A 425 11.55 -0.64 -27.12
C ASP A 425 11.01 -1.95 -27.69
N ALA A 426 10.08 -2.57 -26.97
CA ALA A 426 9.42 -3.76 -27.44
C ALA A 426 8.57 -3.33 -28.62
N ALA A 427 9.10 -3.60 -29.83
CA ALA A 427 8.30 -3.61 -31.03
C ALA A 427 7.04 -4.47 -30.74
N SER A 428 5.93 -4.00 -31.22
CA SER A 428 4.60 -4.59 -31.16
C SER A 428 4.65 -6.12 -31.36
N ASP A 429 4.65 -6.84 -30.24
CA ASP A 429 4.45 -8.29 -30.23
C ASP A 429 2.97 -8.50 -29.84
N ASP A 430 2.18 -8.84 -30.84
CA ASP A 430 0.71 -8.92 -30.83
C ASP A 430 0.21 -10.20 -30.12
N GLY A 431 0.64 -10.36 -28.88
CA GLY A 431 0.11 -11.38 -27.97
C GLY A 431 -0.89 -10.75 -27.02
N THR A 432 -2.03 -11.39 -26.83
CA THR A 432 -3.20 -10.96 -26.08
C THR A 432 -2.82 -10.35 -24.71
N ARG A 433 -2.66 -9.02 -24.65
CA ARG A 433 -2.54 -8.30 -23.39
C ARG A 433 -3.82 -8.52 -22.58
N CYS A 434 -3.71 -8.50 -21.26
CA CYS A 434 -4.90 -8.54 -20.42
C CYS A 434 -5.64 -7.21 -20.57
N ARG A 435 -6.78 -7.19 -21.26
CA ARG A 435 -7.61 -6.00 -21.48
C ARG A 435 -7.98 -5.30 -20.16
N ALA A 436 -8.16 -6.07 -19.08
CA ALA A 436 -8.45 -5.50 -17.76
C ALA A 436 -7.27 -4.66 -17.23
N ALA A 437 -6.01 -5.07 -17.48
CA ALA A 437 -4.84 -4.29 -17.06
C ALA A 437 -4.69 -2.99 -17.88
N ASP A 438 -5.04 -3.01 -19.16
CA ASP A 438 -5.08 -1.80 -19.99
C ASP A 438 -6.21 -0.86 -19.54
N ALA A 439 -7.39 -1.38 -19.17
CA ALA A 439 -8.50 -0.63 -18.59
C ALA A 439 -8.15 0.00 -17.23
N LEU A 440 -7.28 -0.64 -16.44
CA LEU A 440 -6.80 -0.08 -15.18
C LEU A 440 -5.92 1.17 -15.40
N PHE A 441 -5.26 1.30 -16.55
CA PHE A 441 -4.41 2.44 -16.92
C PHE A 441 -4.95 3.15 -18.17
N HIS A 442 -6.22 3.60 -18.10
CA HIS A 442 -6.88 4.26 -19.22
C HIS A 442 -6.94 5.78 -19.04
N GLU A 443 -6.80 6.54 -20.14
CA GLU A 443 -6.79 8.01 -20.10
C GLU A 443 -8.09 8.62 -19.59
N ALA A 444 -9.25 8.01 -19.86
CA ALA A 444 -10.56 8.51 -19.41
C ALA A 444 -10.65 8.67 -17.86
N PHE A 445 -9.76 8.02 -17.11
CA PHE A 445 -9.63 8.15 -15.66
C PHE A 445 -8.42 9.02 -15.26
N GLY A 446 -7.86 9.76 -16.23
CA GLY A 446 -6.69 10.61 -16.05
C GLY A 446 -6.99 11.91 -15.33
N ARG A 447 -5.95 12.52 -14.75
CA ARG A 447 -6.06 13.76 -13.98
C ARG A 447 -6.66 14.92 -14.78
N TYR A 448 -6.35 15.02 -16.05
CA TYR A 448 -6.87 16.09 -16.93
C TYR A 448 -8.37 15.98 -17.15
N TYR A 449 -8.90 14.76 -17.29
CA TYR A 449 -10.34 14.50 -17.42
C TYR A 449 -11.07 14.88 -16.13
N VAL A 450 -10.54 14.48 -14.98
CA VAL A 450 -11.10 14.83 -13.66
C VAL A 450 -11.13 16.34 -13.47
N ILE A 451 -10.07 17.06 -13.82
CA ILE A 451 -10.03 18.53 -13.70
C ILE A 451 -11.06 19.18 -14.61
N ALA A 452 -11.15 18.74 -15.87
CA ALA A 452 -12.12 19.28 -16.82
C ALA A 452 -13.56 19.03 -16.34
N ALA A 453 -13.88 17.82 -15.86
CA ALA A 453 -15.19 17.49 -15.30
C ALA A 453 -15.53 18.40 -14.11
N ARG A 454 -14.63 18.55 -13.14
CA ARG A 454 -14.84 19.42 -11.97
C ARG A 454 -15.03 20.89 -12.31
N LEU A 455 -14.29 21.40 -13.30
CA LEU A 455 -14.48 22.77 -13.76
C LEU A 455 -15.87 22.97 -14.39
N LEU A 456 -16.33 22.00 -15.17
CA LEU A 456 -17.65 22.01 -15.78
C LEU A 456 -18.76 21.96 -14.72
N GLU A 457 -18.67 21.03 -13.78
CA GLU A 457 -19.62 20.89 -12.65
C GLU A 457 -19.64 22.14 -11.77
N ARG A 458 -18.48 22.70 -11.49
CA ARG A 458 -18.40 23.93 -10.71
C ARG A 458 -19.06 25.08 -11.43
N ALA A 459 -18.83 25.22 -12.75
CA ALA A 459 -19.46 26.26 -13.55
C ALA A 459 -20.99 26.09 -13.66
N ASP A 460 -21.48 24.86 -13.62
CA ASP A 460 -22.91 24.55 -13.58
C ASP A 460 -23.54 24.96 -12.24
N ARG A 461 -22.88 24.65 -11.12
CA ARG A 461 -23.38 24.93 -9.77
C ARG A 461 -23.24 26.39 -9.32
N GLU A 462 -22.07 26.99 -9.58
CA GLU A 462 -21.71 28.30 -9.05
C GLU A 462 -21.89 29.42 -10.08
N GLY A 463 -22.17 29.09 -11.35
CA GLY A 463 -22.25 30.01 -12.45
C GLY A 463 -20.92 30.19 -13.21
N PRO A 464 -20.86 31.16 -14.13
CA PRO A 464 -19.73 31.36 -15.04
C PRO A 464 -18.39 31.52 -14.29
N LEU A 465 -17.36 30.74 -14.68
CA LEU A 465 -16.03 30.78 -14.07
C LEU A 465 -15.17 31.93 -14.67
N THR A 466 -14.37 32.57 -13.82
CA THR A 466 -13.33 33.52 -14.29
C THR A 466 -12.03 32.76 -14.62
N PRO A 467 -11.14 33.33 -15.47
CA PRO A 467 -9.83 32.77 -15.76
C PRO A 467 -8.99 32.50 -14.51
N GLU A 468 -9.11 33.36 -13.48
CA GLU A 468 -8.39 33.26 -12.21
C GLU A 468 -8.93 32.08 -11.37
N ALA A 469 -10.24 31.85 -11.39
CA ALA A 469 -10.86 30.68 -10.74
C ALA A 469 -10.39 29.37 -11.38
N ILE A 470 -10.39 29.31 -12.73
CA ILE A 470 -9.90 28.15 -13.48
C ILE A 470 -8.42 27.90 -13.16
N ARG A 471 -7.56 28.94 -13.19
CA ARG A 471 -6.13 28.78 -12.86
C ARG A 471 -5.92 28.23 -11.47
N ARG A 472 -6.64 28.74 -10.48
CA ARG A 472 -6.55 28.30 -9.07
C ARG A 472 -6.92 26.83 -8.93
N ASP A 473 -8.00 26.41 -9.56
CA ASP A 473 -8.49 25.03 -9.48
C ASP A 473 -7.57 24.06 -10.23
N VAL A 474 -7.10 24.44 -11.42
CA VAL A 474 -6.12 23.64 -12.16
C VAL A 474 -4.81 23.50 -11.38
N ALA A 475 -4.33 24.57 -10.74
CA ALA A 475 -3.13 24.52 -9.90
C ALA A 475 -3.32 23.66 -8.65
N ARG A 476 -4.54 23.66 -8.08
CA ARG A 476 -4.87 22.87 -6.88
C ARG A 476 -5.01 21.38 -7.16
N TRP A 477 -5.59 21.01 -8.30
CA TRP A 477 -5.95 19.63 -8.62
C TRP A 477 -5.00 18.96 -9.62
N GLY A 478 -4.19 19.75 -10.33
CA GLY A 478 -3.29 19.29 -11.37
C GLY A 478 -1.90 18.88 -10.88
N PHE A 479 -1.09 18.51 -11.82
CA PHE A 479 0.36 18.33 -11.63
C PHE A 479 1.07 19.69 -11.81
N ALA A 480 2.37 19.75 -11.55
CA ALA A 480 3.14 21.00 -11.63
C ALA A 480 3.02 21.73 -12.98
N GLU A 481 2.99 21.00 -14.10
CA GLU A 481 2.91 21.56 -15.44
C GLU A 481 1.46 21.66 -16.00
N THR A 482 0.47 21.16 -15.27
CA THR A 482 -0.92 21.05 -15.77
C THR A 482 -1.50 22.41 -16.15
N SER A 483 -1.22 23.46 -15.38
CA SER A 483 -1.73 24.81 -15.68
C SER A 483 -1.24 25.31 -17.04
N THR A 484 0.03 25.07 -17.37
CA THR A 484 0.63 25.50 -18.66
C THR A 484 0.03 24.72 -19.84
N LEU A 485 -0.34 23.46 -19.63
CA LEU A 485 -0.82 22.58 -20.69
C LEU A 485 -2.35 22.62 -20.88
N LEU A 486 -3.11 22.80 -19.80
CA LEU A 486 -4.57 22.71 -19.82
C LEU A 486 -5.26 24.07 -20.03
N LEU A 487 -4.67 25.15 -19.51
CA LEU A 487 -5.31 26.47 -19.60
C LEU A 487 -5.47 26.99 -21.03
N PRO A 488 -4.46 26.96 -21.94
CA PRO A 488 -4.65 27.47 -23.30
C PRO A 488 -5.80 26.80 -24.04
N PRO A 489 -5.91 25.45 -24.13
CA PRO A 489 -7.02 24.79 -24.81
C PRO A 489 -8.39 25.16 -24.25
N LEU A 490 -8.51 25.30 -22.92
CA LEU A 490 -9.77 25.69 -22.29
C LEU A 490 -10.10 27.16 -22.48
N ALA A 491 -9.11 28.05 -22.32
CA ALA A 491 -9.30 29.49 -22.36
C ALA A 491 -9.33 30.07 -23.78
N GLU A 492 -8.61 29.48 -24.73
CA GLU A 492 -8.54 29.96 -26.11
C GLU A 492 -9.60 29.35 -27.03
N GLY A 493 -10.38 28.38 -26.52
CA GLY A 493 -11.48 27.76 -27.25
C GLY A 493 -11.07 26.62 -28.18
N GLU A 494 -9.85 26.09 -28.03
CA GLU A 494 -9.43 24.88 -28.74
C GLU A 494 -10.29 23.64 -28.31
N TRP A 495 -10.79 23.66 -27.06
CA TRP A 495 -11.73 22.68 -26.55
C TRP A 495 -13.12 23.31 -26.37
N PRO A 496 -14.13 22.94 -27.15
CA PRO A 496 -15.46 23.54 -27.12
C PRO A 496 -16.29 23.09 -25.90
N LEU A 497 -15.67 22.84 -24.76
CA LEU A 497 -16.33 22.50 -23.51
C LEU A 497 -16.96 23.72 -22.83
N PHE A 498 -16.39 24.88 -23.05
CA PHE A 498 -16.87 26.19 -22.57
C PHE A 498 -17.17 27.13 -23.70
N ARG A 499 -18.12 28.05 -23.51
CA ARG A 499 -18.32 29.26 -24.33
C ARG A 499 -17.94 30.48 -23.54
N ARG A 500 -17.48 31.52 -24.24
CA ARG A 500 -17.21 32.80 -23.61
C ARG A 500 -18.52 33.49 -23.22
N GLY A 501 -18.60 33.92 -21.97
CA GLY A 501 -19.66 34.77 -21.44
C GLY A 501 -19.24 36.24 -21.39
N THR A 502 -20.03 37.07 -20.73
CA THR A 502 -19.72 38.48 -20.48
C THR A 502 -18.53 38.62 -19.52
N GLY A 503 -17.68 39.64 -19.69
CA GLY A 503 -16.59 39.95 -18.76
C GLY A 503 -15.47 38.90 -18.68
N ARG A 504 -15.11 38.24 -19.78
CA ARG A 504 -14.11 37.16 -19.85
C ARG A 504 -14.45 35.91 -19.01
N SER A 505 -15.74 35.66 -18.74
CA SER A 505 -16.18 34.46 -18.05
C SER A 505 -16.34 33.27 -18.98
N PHE A 506 -16.37 32.07 -18.40
CA PHE A 506 -16.54 30.80 -19.10
C PHE A 506 -17.79 30.09 -18.60
N ILE A 507 -18.67 29.74 -19.56
CA ILE A 507 -19.96 29.08 -19.33
C ILE A 507 -19.89 27.68 -19.94
N PRO A 508 -20.32 26.61 -19.23
CA PRO A 508 -20.33 25.25 -19.76
C PRO A 508 -21.20 25.17 -21.05
N ARG A 509 -20.77 24.36 -22.00
CA ARG A 509 -21.58 24.01 -23.19
C ARG A 509 -22.28 22.66 -23.01
N LEU A 510 -21.92 21.90 -22.01
CA LEU A 510 -22.42 20.56 -21.72
C LEU A 510 -23.58 20.63 -20.71
N ARG A 511 -24.52 19.71 -20.82
CA ARG A 511 -25.65 19.57 -19.90
C ARG A 511 -25.31 18.65 -18.72
N SER A 512 -24.46 17.65 -18.97
CA SER A 512 -24.03 16.70 -17.97
C SER A 512 -22.61 16.28 -18.22
N VAL A 513 -21.85 16.07 -17.13
CA VAL A 513 -20.48 15.54 -17.16
C VAL A 513 -20.33 14.29 -16.33
N ARG A 514 -21.48 13.72 -15.89
CA ARG A 514 -21.51 12.51 -15.05
C ARG A 514 -20.92 11.35 -15.82
N ARG A 515 -19.91 10.69 -15.19
CA ARG A 515 -19.27 9.52 -15.73
C ARG A 515 -19.81 8.26 -15.04
N PRO A 516 -20.34 7.28 -15.80
CA PRO A 516 -20.71 6.00 -15.21
C PRO A 516 -19.48 5.29 -14.59
N LEU A 517 -19.73 4.51 -13.54
CA LEU A 517 -18.72 3.62 -12.98
C LEU A 517 -18.30 2.58 -14.01
N SER A 518 -16.98 2.46 -14.21
CA SER A 518 -16.42 1.44 -15.11
C SER A 518 -16.69 0.01 -14.61
N THR A 519 -16.56 -0.96 -15.49
CA THR A 519 -16.65 -2.38 -15.12
C THR A 519 -15.69 -2.75 -13.99
N LEU A 520 -14.47 -2.20 -13.98
CA LEU A 520 -13.50 -2.47 -12.91
C LEU A 520 -13.92 -1.84 -11.58
N GLU A 521 -14.46 -0.62 -11.57
CA GLU A 521 -14.96 0.03 -10.36
C GLU A 521 -16.17 -0.72 -9.79
N ARG A 522 -17.12 -1.12 -10.63
CA ARG A 522 -18.28 -1.93 -10.21
C ARG A 522 -17.86 -3.30 -9.65
N ARG A 523 -16.93 -4.00 -10.32
CA ARG A 523 -16.38 -5.28 -9.86
C ARG A 523 -15.58 -5.14 -8.57
N TRP A 524 -14.87 -4.02 -8.39
CA TRP A 524 -14.16 -3.72 -7.14
C TRP A 524 -15.15 -3.48 -5.99
N LEU A 525 -16.18 -2.67 -6.21
CA LEU A 525 -17.25 -2.48 -5.22
C LEU A 525 -17.94 -3.81 -4.88
N ALA A 526 -18.25 -4.65 -5.86
CA ALA A 526 -18.82 -5.98 -5.63
C ALA A 526 -17.90 -6.86 -4.74
N ALA A 527 -16.58 -6.80 -4.95
CA ALA A 527 -15.63 -7.52 -4.10
C ALA A 527 -15.60 -6.97 -2.66
N LEU A 528 -15.74 -5.66 -2.47
CA LEU A 528 -15.80 -5.05 -1.14
C LEU A 528 -17.07 -5.42 -0.38
N LEU A 529 -18.22 -5.53 -1.07
CA LEU A 529 -19.50 -5.90 -0.43
C LEU A 529 -19.48 -7.33 0.14
N GLU A 530 -18.52 -8.16 -0.24
CA GLU A 530 -18.31 -9.49 0.35
C GLU A 530 -17.35 -9.49 1.55
N ASP A 531 -16.68 -8.38 1.83
CA ASP A 531 -15.78 -8.24 2.99
C ASP A 531 -16.59 -8.06 4.28
N GLU A 532 -16.26 -8.82 5.33
CA GLU A 532 -16.98 -8.76 6.62
C GLU A 532 -16.92 -7.38 7.29
N ARG A 533 -15.89 -6.59 7.01
CA ARG A 533 -15.71 -5.23 7.53
C ARG A 533 -16.70 -4.25 6.91
N MET A 534 -17.34 -4.59 5.78
CA MET A 534 -18.39 -3.76 5.20
C MET A 534 -19.57 -3.56 6.17
N GLY A 535 -19.85 -4.57 7.02
CA GLY A 535 -20.88 -4.46 8.07
C GLY A 535 -20.56 -3.44 9.18
N LEU A 536 -19.35 -2.88 9.23
CA LEU A 536 -19.02 -1.76 10.13
C LEU A 536 -19.63 -0.45 9.63
N PHE A 537 -19.71 -0.27 8.32
CA PHE A 537 -20.18 0.95 7.67
C PHE A 537 -21.67 0.86 7.34
N LEU A 538 -22.09 -0.23 6.73
CA LEU A 538 -23.44 -0.42 6.23
C LEU A 538 -24.30 -1.25 7.20
N GLU A 539 -25.51 -0.76 7.47
CA GLU A 539 -26.54 -1.55 8.10
C GLU A 539 -27.01 -2.67 7.15
N PRO A 540 -27.58 -3.77 7.68
CA PRO A 540 -27.93 -4.93 6.85
C PRO A 540 -28.83 -4.61 5.64
N GLU A 541 -29.76 -3.66 5.78
CA GLU A 541 -30.62 -3.22 4.68
C GLU A 541 -29.87 -2.40 3.63
N ALA A 542 -28.98 -1.49 4.05
CA ALA A 542 -28.14 -0.72 3.14
C ALA A 542 -27.18 -1.63 2.38
N LEU A 543 -26.60 -2.62 3.05
CA LEU A 543 -25.73 -3.63 2.42
C LEU A 543 -26.49 -4.44 1.37
N ARG A 544 -27.74 -4.83 1.66
CA ARG A 544 -28.57 -5.55 0.70
C ARG A 544 -28.89 -4.68 -0.52
N ARG A 545 -29.34 -3.42 -0.32
CA ARG A 545 -29.58 -2.49 -1.45
C ARG A 545 -28.33 -2.27 -2.31
N ALA A 546 -27.15 -2.14 -1.70
CA ALA A 546 -25.90 -2.00 -2.43
C ALA A 546 -25.58 -3.26 -3.26
N LYS A 547 -25.82 -4.46 -2.71
CA LYS A 547 -25.67 -5.73 -3.44
C LYS A 547 -26.67 -5.85 -4.59
N ASP A 548 -27.92 -5.46 -4.39
CA ASP A 548 -28.96 -5.48 -5.43
C ASP A 548 -28.61 -4.54 -6.60
N ARG A 549 -28.03 -3.36 -6.33
CA ARG A 549 -27.56 -2.43 -7.37
C ARG A 549 -26.41 -3.00 -8.21
N LEU A 550 -25.62 -3.92 -7.66
CA LEU A 550 -24.50 -4.59 -8.33
C LEU A 550 -24.83 -6.05 -8.69
N ALA A 551 -26.13 -6.43 -8.68
CA ALA A 551 -26.55 -7.77 -9.04
C ALA A 551 -26.05 -8.17 -10.44
N GLY A 552 -25.48 -9.38 -10.56
CA GLY A 552 -24.87 -9.87 -11.80
C GLY A 552 -23.44 -9.37 -12.09
N VAL A 553 -22.90 -8.47 -11.27
CA VAL A 553 -21.50 -8.03 -11.40
C VAL A 553 -20.57 -9.00 -10.66
N ALA A 554 -19.74 -9.72 -11.39
CA ALA A 554 -18.74 -10.62 -10.77
C ALA A 554 -17.70 -9.81 -9.98
N PRO A 555 -17.35 -10.20 -8.74
CA PRO A 555 -16.32 -9.55 -7.95
C PRO A 555 -14.97 -9.50 -8.68
N LEU A 556 -14.18 -8.46 -8.43
CA LEU A 556 -12.85 -8.31 -9.03
C LEU A 556 -11.84 -9.34 -8.50
N PHE A 557 -12.01 -9.73 -7.26
CA PHE A 557 -11.25 -10.76 -6.56
C PHE A 557 -12.12 -11.38 -5.47
N GLN A 558 -11.77 -12.59 -5.05
CA GLN A 558 -12.38 -13.26 -3.90
C GLN A 558 -11.37 -13.32 -2.75
N ALA A 559 -11.86 -13.38 -1.52
CA ALA A 559 -10.99 -13.54 -0.34
C ALA A 559 -10.13 -14.81 -0.43
N SER A 560 -10.63 -15.86 -1.08
CA SER A 560 -9.92 -17.12 -1.32
C SER A 560 -8.73 -17.00 -2.27
N ASP A 561 -8.68 -15.96 -3.13
CA ASP A 561 -7.59 -15.74 -4.10
C ASP A 561 -6.36 -15.11 -3.45
N LEU A 562 -6.54 -14.53 -2.26
CA LEU A 562 -5.55 -13.75 -1.55
C LEU A 562 -5.23 -14.38 -0.19
N CYS A 563 -3.96 -14.40 0.19
CA CYS A 563 -3.55 -14.88 1.51
C CYS A 563 -2.45 -14.01 2.10
N ALA A 564 -2.75 -13.34 3.22
CA ALA A 564 -1.75 -12.66 4.04
C ALA A 564 -1.16 -13.67 5.02
N PHE A 565 0.00 -14.26 4.67
CA PHE A 565 0.59 -15.37 5.42
C PHE A 565 1.14 -14.98 6.80
N ASP A 566 1.30 -13.69 7.09
CA ASP A 566 1.83 -13.16 8.36
C ASP A 566 0.84 -12.25 9.11
N ARG A 567 -0.46 -12.33 8.78
CA ARG A 567 -1.52 -11.66 9.54
C ARG A 567 -1.62 -12.22 10.95
N SER A 568 -1.88 -11.36 11.92
CA SER A 568 -2.14 -11.76 13.31
C SER A 568 -3.41 -12.60 13.42
N ARG A 569 -3.44 -13.56 14.37
CA ARG A 569 -4.57 -14.49 14.54
C ARG A 569 -5.66 -14.01 15.51
N ASP A 570 -5.62 -12.78 15.89
CA ASP A 570 -6.53 -12.20 16.85
C ASP A 570 -7.05 -10.85 16.29
N PRO A 571 -7.87 -10.89 15.20
CA PRO A 571 -8.49 -9.70 14.62
C PRO A 571 -9.55 -9.12 15.55
N ASP A 572 -10.05 -7.92 15.23
CA ASP A 572 -11.23 -7.39 15.87
C ASP A 572 -12.49 -8.21 15.50
N PRO A 573 -13.50 -8.28 16.37
CA PRO A 573 -14.71 -9.09 16.14
C PRO A 573 -15.71 -8.36 15.22
N PHE A 574 -15.40 -8.23 13.94
CA PHE A 574 -16.17 -7.46 12.96
C PHE A 574 -17.63 -7.90 12.76
N ARG A 575 -17.97 -9.13 13.19
CA ARG A 575 -19.34 -9.66 13.11
C ARG A 575 -20.15 -9.43 14.37
N ASP A 576 -19.48 -9.01 15.45
CA ASP A 576 -20.14 -8.73 16.73
C ASP A 576 -20.92 -7.42 16.67
N GLU A 577 -22.20 -7.42 17.08
CA GLU A 577 -23.07 -6.28 16.95
C GLU A 577 -22.73 -5.17 17.96
N GLU A 578 -22.26 -5.51 19.16
CA GLU A 578 -21.77 -4.51 20.13
C GLU A 578 -20.55 -3.77 19.58
N TYR A 579 -19.63 -4.52 18.96
CA TYR A 579 -18.47 -3.94 18.32
C TYR A 579 -18.85 -3.01 17.16
N ARG A 580 -19.78 -3.42 16.30
CA ARG A 580 -20.28 -2.60 15.19
C ARG A 580 -20.93 -1.31 15.68
N SER A 581 -21.76 -1.40 16.74
CA SER A 581 -22.39 -0.25 17.36
C SER A 581 -21.35 0.74 17.90
N VAL A 582 -20.32 0.25 18.62
CA VAL A 582 -19.20 1.08 19.08
C VAL A 582 -18.46 1.71 17.90
N PHE A 583 -18.14 0.95 16.86
CA PHE A 583 -17.45 1.48 15.68
C PHE A 583 -18.24 2.62 15.03
N ARG A 584 -19.54 2.44 14.78
CA ARG A 584 -20.41 3.46 14.17
C ARG A 584 -20.55 4.70 15.04
N THR A 585 -20.64 4.53 16.37
CA THR A 585 -20.65 5.65 17.31
C THR A 585 -19.36 6.46 17.24
N VAL A 586 -18.20 5.78 17.18
CA VAL A 586 -16.89 6.43 17.03
C VAL A 586 -16.78 7.13 15.67
N LEU A 587 -17.22 6.48 14.59
CA LEU A 587 -17.21 7.05 13.24
C LEU A 587 -18.09 8.31 13.16
N THR A 588 -19.31 8.26 13.70
CA THR A 588 -20.21 9.41 13.80
C THR A 588 -19.59 10.55 14.62
N SER A 589 -18.94 10.23 15.74
CA SER A 589 -18.23 11.20 16.56
C SER A 589 -17.14 11.96 15.79
N LEU A 590 -16.36 11.24 14.96
CA LEU A 590 -15.34 11.81 14.09
C LEU A 590 -15.95 12.68 12.98
N ARG A 591 -16.98 12.16 12.30
CA ARG A 591 -17.66 12.83 11.19
C ARG A 591 -18.32 14.14 11.61
N GLU A 592 -19.01 14.14 12.76
CA GLU A 592 -19.76 15.28 13.26
C GLU A 592 -18.94 16.24 14.13
N GLY A 593 -17.66 15.93 14.40
CA GLY A 593 -16.83 16.74 15.29
C GLY A 593 -17.39 16.80 16.72
N ARG A 594 -17.73 15.63 17.31
CA ARG A 594 -18.30 15.52 18.66
C ARG A 594 -17.34 14.83 19.62
N LEU A 595 -17.35 15.25 20.87
CA LEU A 595 -16.67 14.52 21.93
C LEU A 595 -17.26 13.11 22.06
N LEU A 596 -16.44 12.18 22.50
CA LEU A 596 -16.82 10.79 22.76
C LEU A 596 -16.63 10.50 24.24
N TRP A 597 -17.69 10.19 24.96
CA TRP A 597 -17.55 9.56 26.27
C TRP A 597 -17.35 8.05 26.04
N ALA A 598 -16.28 7.50 26.60
CA ALA A 598 -15.97 6.09 26.41
C ALA A 598 -15.55 5.42 27.73
N ARG A 599 -15.95 4.13 27.90
CA ARG A 599 -15.49 3.24 28.96
C ARG A 599 -14.83 2.02 28.31
N PHE A 600 -13.59 1.75 28.68
CA PHE A 600 -12.80 0.67 28.10
C PHE A 600 -11.80 0.06 29.08
N THR A 601 -11.32 -1.15 28.75
CA THR A 601 -10.25 -1.81 29.50
C THR A 601 -8.90 -1.47 28.89
N SER A 602 -8.00 -0.84 29.65
CA SER A 602 -6.64 -0.50 29.20
C SER A 602 -5.80 -1.74 28.88
N GLY A 603 -4.63 -1.55 28.23
CA GLY A 603 -3.66 -2.61 27.96
C GLY A 603 -3.13 -3.32 29.21
N HIS A 604 -3.24 -2.68 30.37
CA HIS A 604 -2.81 -3.21 31.68
C HIS A 604 -3.97 -3.80 32.51
N GLY A 605 -5.15 -3.97 31.90
CA GLY A 605 -6.32 -4.54 32.55
C GLY A 605 -7.07 -3.61 33.49
N ARG A 606 -6.75 -2.29 33.48
CA ARG A 606 -7.48 -1.29 34.27
C ARG A 606 -8.68 -0.76 33.52
N GLU A 607 -9.80 -0.59 34.19
CA GLU A 607 -10.96 0.11 33.65
C GLU A 607 -10.70 1.61 33.59
N VAL A 608 -10.94 2.21 32.44
CA VAL A 608 -10.78 3.65 32.16
C VAL A 608 -12.08 4.17 31.58
N HIS A 609 -12.52 5.34 32.05
CA HIS A 609 -13.63 6.07 31.45
C HIS A 609 -13.34 7.57 31.41
N GLY A 610 -14.00 8.29 30.54
CA GLY A 610 -13.85 9.75 30.43
C GLY A 610 -14.31 10.28 29.07
N ASN A 611 -14.11 11.58 28.89
CA ASN A 611 -14.37 12.28 27.64
C ASN A 611 -13.10 12.34 26.78
N PHE A 612 -13.28 12.07 25.51
CA PHE A 612 -12.22 12.06 24.54
C PHE A 612 -12.60 12.94 23.34
N LEU A 613 -11.64 13.68 22.83
CA LEU A 613 -11.70 14.36 21.55
C LEU A 613 -11.13 13.38 20.50
N PRO A 614 -11.97 12.76 19.67
CA PRO A 614 -11.53 11.82 18.66
C PRO A 614 -10.81 12.56 17.53
N ARG A 615 -9.77 11.94 16.97
CA ARG A 615 -8.97 12.54 15.90
C ARG A 615 -9.00 11.72 14.62
N ARG A 616 -8.70 10.44 14.71
CA ARG A 616 -8.71 9.50 13.58
C ARG A 616 -8.93 8.07 14.04
N LEU A 617 -9.47 7.24 13.17
CA LEU A 617 -9.48 5.79 13.29
C LEU A 617 -8.22 5.24 12.62
N GLN A 618 -7.32 4.64 13.40
CA GLN A 618 -6.15 3.94 12.90
C GLN A 618 -6.49 2.47 12.66
N TYR A 619 -6.20 1.98 11.45
CA TYR A 619 -6.34 0.57 11.11
C TYR A 619 -4.97 -0.08 10.89
N SER A 620 -4.76 -1.27 11.46
CA SER A 620 -3.57 -2.09 11.25
C SER A 620 -3.90 -3.26 10.33
N LEU A 621 -3.39 -3.23 9.11
CA LEU A 621 -3.52 -4.35 8.15
C LEU A 621 -2.95 -5.66 8.68
N LYS A 622 -1.85 -5.59 9.44
CA LYS A 622 -1.21 -6.77 10.04
C LYS A 622 -2.03 -7.38 11.16
N ASP A 623 -2.56 -6.54 12.06
CA ASP A 623 -3.30 -7.01 13.23
C ASP A 623 -4.79 -7.21 12.93
N ASP A 624 -5.29 -6.65 11.83
CA ASP A 624 -6.69 -6.59 11.44
C ASP A 624 -7.55 -5.95 12.56
N ARG A 625 -7.11 -4.77 13.02
CA ARG A 625 -7.67 -4.07 14.19
C ARG A 625 -7.78 -2.58 14.00
N PHE A 626 -8.84 -2.03 14.58
CA PHE A 626 -9.04 -0.59 14.68
C PHE A 626 -8.63 -0.06 16.06
N ARG A 627 -8.08 1.16 16.04
CA ARG A 627 -7.73 1.94 17.22
C ARG A 627 -8.21 3.37 17.04
N LEU A 628 -8.82 3.92 18.05
CA LEU A 628 -9.15 5.34 18.11
C LEU A 628 -7.91 6.11 18.58
N LEU A 629 -7.45 7.04 17.75
CA LEU A 629 -6.52 8.08 18.17
C LEU A 629 -7.32 9.25 18.72
N ALA A 630 -7.17 9.54 20.01
CA ALA A 630 -7.96 10.54 20.68
C ALA A 630 -7.12 11.33 21.69
N ARG A 631 -7.57 12.52 22.02
CA ARG A 631 -7.03 13.32 23.11
C ARG A 631 -8.00 13.31 24.28
N ARG A 632 -7.51 13.07 25.49
CA ARG A 632 -8.35 13.17 26.69
C ARG A 632 -8.84 14.60 26.89
N ALA A 633 -10.13 14.76 27.18
CA ALA A 633 -10.81 16.04 27.24
C ALA A 633 -11.60 16.20 28.53
N ASP A 634 -11.18 15.52 29.62
CA ASP A 634 -11.83 15.68 30.93
C ASP A 634 -11.48 17.04 31.55
N PRO A 635 -12.47 17.79 32.12
CA PRO A 635 -12.19 19.03 32.80
C PRO A 635 -11.22 18.85 33.97
N GLY A 636 -10.23 19.75 34.09
CA GLY A 636 -9.25 19.75 35.19
C GLY A 636 -8.15 18.67 35.06
N ARG A 637 -8.08 17.91 33.97
CA ARG A 637 -6.99 16.96 33.72
C ARG A 637 -6.09 17.43 32.59
N PRO A 638 -4.78 17.17 32.66
CA PRO A 638 -3.90 17.45 31.51
C PRO A 638 -4.38 16.70 30.26
N ALA A 639 -4.37 17.37 29.12
CA ALA A 639 -4.66 16.75 27.85
C ALA A 639 -3.46 15.92 27.38
N TRP A 640 -3.68 14.65 27.10
CA TRP A 640 -2.67 13.76 26.48
C TRP A 640 -3.29 12.94 25.37
N GLU A 641 -2.47 12.55 24.40
CA GLU A 641 -2.88 11.65 23.33
C GLU A 641 -3.02 10.23 23.88
N GLU A 642 -4.10 9.56 23.51
CA GLU A 642 -4.40 8.19 23.90
C GLU A 642 -4.76 7.36 22.66
N THR A 643 -4.25 6.14 22.61
CA THR A 643 -4.58 5.18 21.56
C THR A 643 -5.44 4.08 22.17
N ILE A 644 -6.72 4.06 21.81
CA ILE A 644 -7.72 3.17 22.38
C ILE A 644 -8.05 2.06 21.36
N ASN A 645 -7.83 0.81 21.72
CA ASN A 645 -8.26 -0.32 20.90
C ASN A 645 -9.79 -0.44 20.92
N LEU A 646 -10.45 -0.39 19.77
CA LEU A 646 -11.91 -0.42 19.68
C LEU A 646 -12.52 -1.67 20.33
N ALA A 647 -11.92 -2.85 20.12
CA ALA A 647 -12.39 -4.10 20.72
C ALA A 647 -12.37 -4.11 22.28
N ARG A 648 -11.76 -3.11 22.91
CA ARG A 648 -11.73 -2.96 24.37
C ARG A 648 -12.76 -1.95 24.90
N ILE A 649 -13.42 -1.22 24.02
CA ILE A 649 -14.47 -0.27 24.39
C ILE A 649 -15.74 -1.07 24.71
N ARG A 650 -16.26 -0.85 25.92
CA ARG A 650 -17.50 -1.48 26.41
C ARG A 650 -18.73 -0.59 26.25
N CYS A 651 -18.51 0.72 26.23
CA CYS A 651 -19.57 1.70 26.07
C CYS A 651 -19.00 2.95 25.40
N ALA A 652 -19.68 3.47 24.41
CA ALA A 652 -19.36 4.70 23.71
C ALA A 652 -20.63 5.54 23.54
N VAL A 653 -20.57 6.83 23.88
CA VAL A 653 -21.71 7.77 23.80
C VAL A 653 -21.24 9.08 23.17
N LEU A 654 -22.04 9.62 22.26
CA LEU A 654 -21.77 10.91 21.62
C LEU A 654 -21.95 12.07 22.63
N GLY A 655 -20.93 12.91 22.75
CA GLY A 655 -20.93 14.12 23.53
C GLY A 655 -21.31 15.37 22.74
N THR A 656 -20.91 16.54 23.22
CA THR A 656 -21.13 17.84 22.59
C THR A 656 -20.18 18.02 21.38
N ARG A 657 -20.54 18.91 20.46
CA ARG A 657 -19.64 19.29 19.34
C ARG A 657 -18.45 20.10 19.86
N TYR A 658 -17.28 19.88 19.29
CA TYR A 658 -16.07 20.68 19.58
C TYR A 658 -15.70 21.56 18.39
N ALA A 659 -14.95 22.64 18.64
CA ALA A 659 -14.47 23.50 17.56
C ALA A 659 -13.36 22.84 16.74
N ALA A 660 -13.34 23.05 15.43
CA ALA A 660 -12.32 22.49 14.54
C ALA A 660 -10.88 22.89 14.94
N ALA A 661 -10.70 24.08 15.53
CA ALA A 661 -9.41 24.53 16.06
C ALA A 661 -8.89 23.65 17.22
N GLU A 662 -9.78 23.07 18.03
CA GLU A 662 -9.40 22.16 19.13
C GLU A 662 -8.88 20.82 18.61
N ALA A 663 -9.43 20.37 17.48
CA ALA A 663 -8.96 19.15 16.81
C ALA A 663 -7.58 19.33 16.16
N ALA A 664 -7.29 20.54 15.65
CA ALA A 664 -6.06 20.83 14.92
C ALA A 664 -4.82 20.96 15.82
N ALA A 665 -4.97 21.23 17.11
CA ALA A 665 -3.87 21.37 18.05
C ALA A 665 -3.18 20.00 18.27
N ARG A 666 -2.09 19.73 17.56
CA ARG A 666 -1.23 18.56 17.77
C ARG A 666 -0.19 18.93 18.84
N PRO A 667 -0.10 18.22 19.96
CA PRO A 667 1.04 18.40 20.85
C PRO A 667 2.32 18.02 20.09
N PRO A 668 3.43 18.73 20.30
CA PRO A 668 4.68 18.44 19.62
C PRO A 668 5.07 16.98 19.88
N ALA A 669 5.24 16.21 18.80
CA ALA A 669 5.77 14.85 18.88
C ALA A 669 7.20 14.93 19.46
N ARG A 670 7.37 14.47 20.71
CA ARG A 670 8.68 14.42 21.38
C ARG A 670 9.39 13.11 20.98
N THR A 671 9.84 13.00 19.74
CA THR A 671 10.60 11.83 19.33
C THR A 671 11.92 12.23 18.72
N GLU A 672 13.01 11.78 19.34
CA GLU A 672 14.31 11.76 18.71
C GLU A 672 14.32 10.63 17.67
N PRO A 673 14.80 10.87 16.43
CA PRO A 673 14.83 9.83 15.42
C PRO A 673 15.82 8.72 15.80
N VAL A 674 15.41 7.47 15.59
CA VAL A 674 16.35 6.35 15.61
C VAL A 674 17.14 6.35 14.31
N VAL A 675 18.45 6.37 14.41
CA VAL A 675 19.37 6.35 13.26
C VAL A 675 19.94 4.95 13.10
N LEU A 676 19.66 4.34 11.95
CA LEU A 676 20.17 3.03 11.58
C LEU A 676 21.25 3.14 10.51
N LEU A 677 22.37 2.50 10.74
CA LEU A 677 23.38 2.21 9.73
C LEU A 677 23.06 0.85 9.09
N LEU A 678 22.95 0.81 7.77
CA LEU A 678 22.57 -0.37 7.02
C LEU A 678 23.78 -0.97 6.31
N THR A 679 23.88 -2.31 6.33
CA THR A 679 24.89 -3.02 5.55
C THR A 679 24.51 -3.05 4.06
N GLU A 680 25.46 -3.30 3.17
CA GLU A 680 25.18 -3.51 1.74
C GLU A 680 24.63 -4.92 1.43
N GLU A 681 24.69 -5.82 2.42
CA GLU A 681 24.27 -7.20 2.26
C GLU A 681 22.75 -7.32 2.03
N ARG A 682 22.35 -8.26 1.19
CA ARG A 682 20.96 -8.71 1.01
C ARG A 682 19.95 -7.60 0.71
N GLN A 683 20.36 -6.54 0.03
CA GLN A 683 19.48 -5.39 -0.26
C GLN A 683 18.87 -4.81 1.04
N ALA A 684 19.71 -4.58 2.05
CA ALA A 684 19.27 -4.16 3.38
C ALA A 684 18.43 -2.88 3.35
N MET A 685 18.75 -1.90 2.47
CA MET A 685 17.99 -0.65 2.35
C MET A 685 16.56 -0.92 1.84
N GLU A 686 16.37 -1.67 0.74
CA GLU A 686 15.04 -2.05 0.24
C GLU A 686 14.21 -2.73 1.33
N ARG A 687 14.83 -3.70 2.01
CA ARG A 687 14.17 -4.44 3.08
C ARG A 687 13.83 -3.55 4.27
N ALA A 688 14.71 -2.60 4.63
CA ALA A 688 14.48 -1.69 5.75
C ALA A 688 13.32 -0.73 5.44
N LEU A 689 13.30 -0.12 4.26
CA LEU A 689 12.22 0.78 3.86
C LEU A 689 10.86 0.10 3.85
N LEU A 690 10.78 -1.16 3.40
CA LEU A 690 9.54 -1.94 3.48
C LEU A 690 9.22 -2.36 4.92
N HIS A 691 10.22 -2.80 5.71
CA HIS A 691 10.00 -3.29 7.06
C HIS A 691 9.58 -2.19 8.05
N PHE A 692 10.11 -0.99 7.86
CA PHE A 692 9.79 0.18 8.69
C PHE A 692 8.77 1.12 8.04
N ALA A 693 8.08 0.71 6.96
CA ALA A 693 7.13 1.53 6.21
C ALA A 693 6.00 2.16 7.05
N SER A 694 5.67 1.57 8.20
CA SER A 694 4.68 2.15 9.13
C SER A 694 5.18 3.33 9.95
N PHE A 695 6.46 3.67 9.84
CA PHE A 695 7.10 4.82 10.48
C PHE A 695 7.56 5.80 9.40
N PRO A 696 7.55 7.11 9.69
CA PRO A 696 8.21 8.07 8.81
C PRO A 696 9.70 7.78 8.70
N CYS A 697 10.15 7.41 7.49
CA CYS A 697 11.51 7.01 7.21
C CYS A 697 12.21 8.04 6.31
N ARG A 698 13.43 8.44 6.68
CA ARG A 698 14.25 9.37 5.90
C ARG A 698 15.61 8.74 5.60
N PRO A 699 15.81 8.22 4.38
CA PRO A 699 17.11 7.72 3.96
C PRO A 699 18.11 8.88 3.79
N GLN A 700 19.35 8.67 4.22
CA GLN A 700 20.45 9.62 4.08
C GLN A 700 21.74 8.90 3.72
N THR A 701 22.66 9.62 3.08
CA THR A 701 24.05 9.17 2.86
C THR A 701 24.94 9.85 3.87
N GLY A 702 25.71 9.07 4.60
CA GLY A 702 26.73 9.59 5.51
C GLY A 702 27.92 10.19 4.76
N PRO A 703 28.85 10.88 5.49
CA PRO A 703 29.99 11.58 4.88
C PRO A 703 30.93 10.68 4.07
N SER A 704 31.07 9.40 4.47
CA SER A 704 31.93 8.41 3.78
C SER A 704 31.13 7.49 2.85
N GLY A 705 29.87 7.84 2.50
CA GLY A 705 29.01 7.06 1.64
C GLY A 705 28.16 6.00 2.36
N GLU A 706 28.14 6.00 3.69
CA GLU A 706 27.36 5.07 4.49
C GLU A 706 25.86 5.25 4.24
N ARG A 707 25.12 4.15 4.27
CA ARG A 707 23.66 4.15 4.11
C ARG A 707 22.99 4.28 5.47
N LEU A 708 22.41 5.44 5.72
CA LEU A 708 21.70 5.76 6.96
C LEU A 708 20.19 5.78 6.72
N LEU A 709 19.43 5.34 7.72
CA LEU A 709 17.99 5.46 7.75
C LEU A 709 17.55 6.08 9.07
N HIS A 710 16.94 7.26 8.99
CA HIS A 710 16.37 7.95 10.14
C HIS A 710 14.89 7.55 10.24
N ILE A 711 14.48 7.02 11.39
CA ILE A 711 13.12 6.59 11.67
C ILE A 711 12.54 7.48 12.77
N LEU A 712 11.48 8.21 12.43
CA LEU A 712 10.69 8.96 13.40
C LEU A 712 9.63 8.05 14.02
N TYR A 713 9.39 8.14 15.32
CA TYR A 713 8.43 7.29 16.02
C TYR A 713 7.84 8.01 17.22
N ASP A 714 6.63 7.64 17.62
CA ASP A 714 6.01 8.10 18.85
C ASP A 714 6.51 7.26 20.03
N ALA A 715 6.66 7.86 21.22
CA ALA A 715 7.20 7.18 22.40
C ALA A 715 6.44 5.87 22.76
N GLN A 716 5.16 5.80 22.47
CA GLN A 716 4.34 4.59 22.65
C GLN A 716 4.73 3.42 21.72
N ASP A 717 5.35 3.71 20.57
CA ASP A 717 5.77 2.72 19.56
C ASP A 717 7.22 2.25 19.76
N GLU A 718 7.94 2.76 20.76
CA GLU A 718 9.35 2.45 21.04
C GLU A 718 9.62 0.93 21.16
N LYS A 719 8.71 0.21 21.85
CA LYS A 719 8.85 -1.26 22.00
C LYS A 719 8.64 -1.99 20.67
N GLU A 720 7.72 -1.52 19.84
CA GLU A 720 7.50 -2.09 18.52
C GLU A 720 8.70 -1.86 17.62
N LEU A 721 9.24 -0.64 17.61
CA LEU A 721 10.44 -0.30 16.83
C LEU A 721 11.65 -1.15 17.27
N LEU A 722 11.85 -1.33 18.58
CA LEU A 722 12.89 -2.22 19.12
C LEU A 722 12.76 -3.65 18.60
N ILE A 723 11.55 -4.21 18.63
CA ILE A 723 11.27 -5.56 18.13
C ILE A 723 11.58 -5.67 16.63
N ARG A 724 11.23 -4.66 15.84
CA ARG A 724 11.52 -4.63 14.41
C ARG A 724 13.01 -4.52 14.10
N VAL A 725 13.75 -3.73 14.86
CA VAL A 725 15.21 -3.63 14.75
C VAL A 725 15.87 -4.98 15.08
N LEU A 726 15.45 -5.65 16.14
CA LEU A 726 15.94 -6.99 16.50
C LEU A 726 15.65 -8.04 15.41
N ALA A 727 14.49 -7.95 14.75
CA ALA A 727 14.15 -8.84 13.64
C ALA A 727 15.14 -8.75 12.46
N PHE A 728 15.68 -7.56 12.22
CA PHE A 728 16.69 -7.31 11.18
C PHE A 728 18.01 -7.99 11.48
N GLY A 729 18.34 -8.14 12.77
CA GLY A 729 19.59 -8.76 13.22
C GLY A 729 20.83 -7.93 12.85
N PRO A 730 21.92 -8.58 12.42
CA PRO A 730 23.19 -7.88 12.17
C PRO A 730 23.22 -7.05 10.88
N LEU A 731 22.13 -6.99 10.12
CA LEU A 731 22.05 -6.18 8.89
C LEU A 731 21.86 -4.68 9.19
N VAL A 732 21.57 -4.32 10.43
CA VAL A 732 21.45 -2.94 10.89
C VAL A 732 22.21 -2.74 12.19
N ARG A 733 22.82 -1.54 12.33
CA ARG A 733 23.40 -1.05 13.59
C ARG A 733 22.67 0.23 13.98
N VAL A 734 22.22 0.32 15.20
CA VAL A 734 21.66 1.56 15.76
C VAL A 734 22.78 2.48 16.15
N LEU A 735 22.79 3.70 15.61
CA LEU A 735 23.77 4.74 15.92
C LEU A 735 23.28 5.71 17.01
N GLY A 736 21.99 5.91 17.12
CA GLY A 736 21.38 6.82 18.08
C GLY A 736 19.86 6.72 18.11
N PRO A 737 19.19 7.33 19.08
CA PRO A 737 19.75 7.98 20.29
C PRO A 737 20.34 6.96 21.28
N GLU A 738 21.26 7.38 22.17
CA GLU A 738 21.98 6.47 23.08
C GLU A 738 21.04 5.61 23.95
N ARG A 739 19.92 6.18 24.40
CA ARG A 739 18.89 5.41 25.11
C ARG A 739 18.40 4.19 24.31
N PHE A 740 18.17 4.35 23.01
CA PHE A 740 17.71 3.26 22.16
C PHE A 740 18.83 2.26 21.86
N VAL A 741 20.06 2.76 21.66
CA VAL A 741 21.27 1.92 21.52
C VAL A 741 21.42 1.01 22.73
N GLU A 742 21.28 1.57 23.96
CA GLU A 742 21.40 0.79 25.18
C GLU A 742 20.29 -0.25 25.35
N MET A 743 19.06 0.04 24.89
CA MET A 743 18.00 -0.95 24.88
C MET A 743 18.35 -2.17 24.01
N VAL A 744 18.90 -1.95 22.81
CA VAL A 744 19.35 -3.04 21.92
C VAL A 744 20.54 -3.77 22.53
N ARG A 745 21.53 -3.03 23.03
CA ARG A 745 22.73 -3.56 23.66
C ARG A 745 22.40 -4.47 24.84
N ARG A 746 21.50 -4.03 25.72
CA ARG A 746 21.02 -4.85 26.85
C ARG A 746 20.40 -6.16 26.41
N ARG A 747 19.52 -6.13 25.37
CA ARG A 747 18.90 -7.35 24.83
C ARG A 747 19.93 -8.32 24.25
N VAL A 748 20.91 -7.81 23.52
CA VAL A 748 21.95 -8.64 22.91
C VAL A 748 22.88 -9.25 23.96
N ARG A 749 23.32 -8.46 24.95
CA ARG A 749 24.15 -8.95 26.07
C ARG A 749 23.44 -10.01 26.91
N GLU A 750 22.18 -9.77 27.24
CA GLU A 750 21.39 -10.75 27.98
C GLU A 750 21.23 -12.05 27.20
N GLN A 751 21.05 -11.99 25.89
CA GLN A 751 20.97 -13.18 25.05
C GLN A 751 22.31 -13.94 25.00
N ALA A 752 23.44 -13.24 24.91
CA ALA A 752 24.76 -13.86 24.95
C ALA A 752 24.99 -14.58 26.30
N ARG A 753 24.59 -13.96 27.42
CA ARG A 753 24.64 -14.55 28.75
C ARG A 753 23.78 -15.83 28.84
N LEU A 754 22.53 -15.79 28.35
CA LEU A 754 21.60 -16.93 28.40
C LEU A 754 22.07 -18.14 27.59
N LEU A 755 22.78 -17.93 26.50
CA LEU A 755 23.31 -19.00 25.65
C LEU A 755 24.75 -19.42 25.99
N GLY A 756 25.36 -18.84 27.03
CA GLY A 756 26.74 -19.17 27.44
C GLY A 756 27.82 -18.64 26.50
N HIS A 757 27.50 -17.65 25.67
CA HIS A 757 28.46 -16.99 24.76
C HIS A 757 29.21 -15.82 25.40
N ALA A 758 28.85 -15.38 26.61
CA ALA A 758 29.55 -14.32 27.32
C ALA A 758 30.95 -14.82 27.72
N ALA A 759 32.00 -14.12 27.31
CA ALA A 759 33.34 -14.33 27.82
C ALA A 759 33.33 -14.18 29.36
N PRO A 760 34.04 -15.02 30.12
CA PRO A 760 34.13 -14.84 31.56
C PRO A 760 34.61 -13.42 31.86
N GLN A 761 33.81 -12.69 32.64
CA GLN A 761 34.27 -11.40 33.18
C GLN A 761 35.59 -11.67 33.92
N GLY A 762 36.68 -11.10 33.43
CA GLY A 762 37.99 -11.22 34.05
C GLY A 762 37.88 -10.88 35.52
N GLY A 763 38.14 -11.85 36.39
CA GLY A 763 38.23 -11.64 37.79
C GLY A 763 39.37 -10.69 38.12
N ALA A 764 39.03 -9.48 38.43
CA ALA A 764 39.86 -8.59 39.20
C ALA A 764 39.42 -8.72 40.65
N ASP A 765 40.02 -9.71 41.35
CA ASP A 765 40.21 -9.67 42.79
C ASP A 765 40.88 -10.96 43.27
N ALA A 766 42.22 -11.02 43.21
CA ALA A 766 43.07 -11.86 44.03
C ALA A 766 44.46 -11.24 44.09
N LYS A 767 44.57 -10.12 44.77
CA LYS A 767 45.83 -9.68 45.39
C LYS A 767 45.47 -9.29 46.82
N GLY A 768 45.90 -10.09 47.74
CA GLY A 768 45.96 -9.72 49.15
C GLY A 768 45.72 -10.91 50.10
N ALA A 769 46.75 -11.74 50.30
CA ALA A 769 47.13 -12.29 51.62
C ALA A 769 48.40 -13.12 51.50
N VAL A 770 49.51 -12.49 52.04
CA VAL A 770 50.81 -13.00 52.51
C VAL A 770 51.73 -13.63 51.50
#